data_d2889c6445f8733704f6569e6f7d2fa0
#
_entry.id   d2889c6445f8733704f6569e6f7d2fa0
#
_cell.length_a   1.000
_cell.length_b   1.000
_cell.length_c   1.000
_cell.angle_alpha   90.00
_cell.angle_beta   90.00
_cell.angle_gamma   90.00
#
_symmetry.space_group_name_H-M   'P 1'
#
loop_
_entity.id
_entity.type
_entity.pdbx_description
1 polymer ?
#
loop_
_entity_poly.entity_id
_entity_poly.type
_entity_poly.pdbx_seq_one_letter_code
_entity_poly.pdbx_strand_id
1 'polypeptide(L)'
;MIPPTTPRATYRFQFHKDFTFADAEALVPYLDDLGISHLYASPITTARSGSTHGYDVVDPTRINPELGGEPVFRSLVAALRARAMGIIIDIVPNHMGVAGGENAWWNDVLTHGEASEFARYFDIDWREKLVLPILGDPLAETLASGALKVEQVEGRYVLEAYGEDRLPLRDDDQATAATDNIAGLIDRQHYRLASWRVANDELNWRRFFTINDLAGLRAEDPIVFDATHALYFRLYAEGLIDGVRVDHVDGLTDPADYCRQLRARLDAIDRPAGAPPGPAYIVIEKILADGEPLSTDWGVDGTSGYDFMEQVTALLHAPAGAEPLAELWADISGRSADFAPEELRARQELLAWQFDAQHRRCVEAFVALARSTPDCDGLTRGMLHRAIERLLWVFPVYRTYGTGEAAPLADVRIRDTVRQRVAEFVPPGEGAVVDRILGWLAGEGPGDVALAAEAVRKFQQLSAPIAAKAVEDTAFYRYGRLLSRNDVGFDAARMSLDIDAFHAAMIERARDWPSAMLATATHDHKRGEDVRARLAVLSEIPDLWRSHAEHWHELAAPYAEGVDPADTYMLLQTLFGTWPVDLDALDAEALSEYAERIVAWQEKALREAKLRSSWEAPDEAYETRCHDLARALLDAERSAAFLGDITAFVDLVAPAAEANGLAQVALRYTVPGVPDLYQGTETADLSLVDPDNRRPVDYAARQEMLATASDPKAALIARLLALRRQYPALFASGSYEPIAVTGARAEHVIAFDRVHDGMAVRCVTALRGAGRYVDEVDASDWWADTALSSGETIADLLGTSAVSVVVLDGVAS
;
A
#
# COMPACT_ATOMS: atom_id res chain seq x y z
N MET A 1 0.72 -18.42 -29.65
CA MET A 1 -0.71 -18.32 -29.26
C MET A 1 -0.86 -16.96 -28.60
N ILE A 2 -1.91 -16.21 -28.91
CA ILE A 2 -2.15 -14.89 -28.26
C ILE A 2 -2.56 -15.16 -26.79
N PRO A 3 -1.97 -14.48 -25.78
CA PRO A 3 -2.35 -14.68 -24.39
C PRO A 3 -3.78 -14.17 -24.14
N PRO A 4 -4.52 -14.69 -23.15
CA PRO A 4 -5.75 -14.05 -22.69
C PRO A 4 -5.45 -12.71 -22.02
N THR A 5 -6.46 -11.85 -21.88
CA THR A 5 -6.34 -10.59 -21.10
C THR A 5 -6.09 -10.83 -19.62
N THR A 6 -6.70 -11.88 -19.05
CA THR A 6 -6.47 -12.26 -17.63
C THR A 6 -5.10 -12.91 -17.48
N PRO A 7 -4.22 -12.40 -16.63
CA PRO A 7 -2.89 -12.96 -16.42
C PRO A 7 -2.90 -14.35 -15.78
N ARG A 8 -1.90 -15.20 -16.13
CA ARG A 8 -1.55 -16.38 -15.33
C ARG A 8 -0.66 -16.01 -14.14
N ALA A 9 0.21 -15.04 -14.35
CA ALA A 9 1.07 -14.42 -13.37
C ALA A 9 1.58 -13.09 -13.94
N THR A 10 1.82 -12.12 -13.06
CA THR A 10 2.37 -10.81 -13.39
C THR A 10 3.76 -10.62 -12.82
N TYR A 11 4.51 -9.73 -13.44
CA TYR A 11 5.76 -9.19 -12.92
C TYR A 11 5.67 -7.68 -12.89
N ARG A 12 5.78 -7.05 -11.71
CA ARG A 12 5.65 -5.61 -11.56
C ARG A 12 6.98 -4.91 -11.71
N PHE A 13 7.07 -3.96 -12.68
CA PHE A 13 8.16 -3.00 -12.78
C PHE A 13 7.75 -1.62 -12.27
N GLN A 14 8.67 -0.98 -11.56
CA GLN A 14 8.61 0.44 -11.19
C GLN A 14 9.44 1.24 -12.20
N PHE A 15 8.74 1.93 -13.10
CA PHE A 15 9.37 2.75 -14.13
C PHE A 15 9.76 4.13 -13.60
N HIS A 16 10.94 4.57 -13.96
CA HIS A 16 11.45 5.92 -13.74
C HIS A 16 12.55 6.22 -14.79
N LYS A 17 13.10 7.43 -14.77
CA LYS A 17 14.10 7.86 -15.77
C LYS A 17 15.34 6.96 -15.87
N ASP A 18 15.71 6.25 -14.80
CA ASP A 18 16.87 5.35 -14.75
C ASP A 18 16.49 3.88 -14.97
N PHE A 19 15.21 3.56 -15.13
CA PHE A 19 14.68 2.25 -15.54
C PHE A 19 13.44 2.47 -16.42
N THR A 20 13.66 2.49 -17.73
CA THR A 20 12.71 2.90 -18.76
C THR A 20 12.02 1.72 -19.45
N PHE A 21 11.13 2.00 -20.39
CA PHE A 21 10.52 0.97 -21.25
C PHE A 21 11.56 0.21 -22.07
N ALA A 22 12.68 0.84 -22.45
CA ALA A 22 13.76 0.18 -23.19
C ALA A 22 14.51 -0.84 -22.31
N ASP A 23 14.70 -0.54 -21.03
CA ASP A 23 15.30 -1.46 -20.08
C ASP A 23 14.39 -2.68 -19.85
N ALA A 24 13.08 -2.43 -19.69
CA ALA A 24 12.10 -3.51 -19.59
C ALA A 24 12.00 -4.36 -20.87
N GLU A 25 12.09 -3.74 -22.07
CA GLU A 25 12.12 -4.46 -23.35
C GLU A 25 13.28 -5.46 -23.41
N ALA A 26 14.46 -5.05 -22.92
CA ALA A 26 15.63 -5.93 -22.86
C ALA A 26 15.44 -7.14 -21.91
N LEU A 27 14.54 -7.02 -20.92
CA LEU A 27 14.23 -8.07 -19.95
C LEU A 27 13.06 -9.00 -20.36
N VAL A 28 12.36 -8.71 -21.48
CA VAL A 28 11.24 -9.54 -21.94
C VAL A 28 11.65 -11.02 -22.13
N PRO A 29 12.84 -11.37 -22.66
CA PRO A 29 13.30 -12.76 -22.70
C PRO A 29 13.36 -13.42 -21.32
N TYR A 30 13.93 -12.72 -20.34
CA TYR A 30 14.03 -13.20 -18.96
C TYR A 30 12.66 -13.47 -18.34
N LEU A 31 11.70 -12.55 -18.52
CA LEU A 31 10.32 -12.73 -18.02
C LEU A 31 9.63 -13.94 -18.64
N ASP A 32 9.83 -14.20 -19.92
CA ASP A 32 9.28 -15.39 -20.60
C ASP A 32 9.95 -16.68 -20.11
N ASP A 33 11.27 -16.70 -19.95
CA ASP A 33 12.02 -17.83 -19.43
C ASP A 33 11.60 -18.16 -17.98
N LEU A 34 11.37 -17.12 -17.14
CA LEU A 34 10.83 -17.26 -15.79
C LEU A 34 9.41 -17.84 -15.79
N GLY A 35 8.61 -17.59 -16.83
CA GLY A 35 7.24 -18.08 -16.99
C GLY A 35 6.14 -17.06 -16.79
N ILE A 36 6.49 -15.78 -16.64
CA ILE A 36 5.54 -14.67 -16.55
C ILE A 36 4.67 -14.59 -17.80
N SER A 37 3.41 -14.22 -17.61
CA SER A 37 2.47 -14.04 -18.73
C SER A 37 2.17 -12.59 -19.07
N HIS A 38 2.24 -11.71 -18.09
CA HIS A 38 1.95 -10.28 -18.26
C HIS A 38 2.94 -9.42 -17.49
N LEU A 39 3.39 -8.38 -18.13
CA LEU A 39 4.05 -7.26 -17.46
C LEU A 39 2.99 -6.45 -16.69
N TYR A 40 3.27 -6.07 -15.46
CA TYR A 40 2.51 -5.12 -14.68
C TYR A 40 3.33 -3.83 -14.53
N ALA A 41 2.94 -2.79 -15.25
CA ALA A 41 3.64 -1.52 -15.29
C ALA A 41 3.13 -0.57 -14.21
N SER A 42 4.04 0.11 -13.50
CA SER A 42 3.70 1.32 -12.73
C SER A 42 3.13 2.40 -13.67
N PRO A 43 2.59 3.54 -13.16
CA PRO A 43 1.95 4.53 -14.03
C PRO A 43 2.84 4.97 -15.20
N ILE A 44 2.28 4.95 -16.42
CA ILE A 44 3.00 5.23 -17.67
C ILE A 44 2.75 6.63 -18.21
N THR A 45 1.80 7.36 -17.64
CA THR A 45 1.44 8.73 -18.06
C THR A 45 2.49 9.74 -17.60
N THR A 46 2.50 10.92 -18.25
CA THR A 46 3.48 11.95 -17.93
C THR A 46 3.34 12.40 -16.48
N ALA A 47 4.33 12.07 -15.69
CA ALA A 47 4.48 12.46 -14.29
C ALA A 47 5.33 13.73 -14.16
N ARG A 48 5.43 14.29 -12.96
CA ARG A 48 6.34 15.37 -12.64
C ARG A 48 7.76 15.00 -13.05
N SER A 49 8.52 15.96 -13.56
CA SER A 49 9.90 15.76 -13.98
C SER A 49 10.76 15.16 -12.85
N GLY A 50 11.48 14.08 -13.15
CA GLY A 50 12.31 13.36 -12.19
C GLY A 50 11.54 12.45 -11.22
N SER A 51 10.24 12.25 -11.38
CA SER A 51 9.43 11.33 -10.57
C SER A 51 10.03 9.91 -10.58
N THR A 52 10.16 9.32 -9.40
CA THR A 52 10.67 7.95 -9.21
C THR A 52 9.58 6.90 -9.09
N HIS A 53 8.30 7.29 -9.19
CA HIS A 53 7.15 6.41 -8.98
C HIS A 53 6.00 6.58 -9.99
N GLY A 54 5.85 7.76 -10.61
CA GLY A 54 4.84 8.03 -11.63
C GLY A 54 3.41 8.34 -11.13
N TYR A 55 3.16 8.36 -9.81
CA TYR A 55 1.82 8.65 -9.26
C TYR A 55 1.50 10.16 -9.20
N ASP A 56 2.47 11.02 -9.40
CA ASP A 56 2.33 12.48 -9.47
C ASP A 56 2.10 12.96 -10.91
N VAL A 57 1.07 12.40 -11.55
CA VAL A 57 0.71 12.65 -12.95
C VAL A 57 0.42 14.12 -13.19
N VAL A 58 1.10 14.75 -14.15
CA VAL A 58 0.88 16.16 -14.58
C VAL A 58 0.17 16.27 -15.93
N ASP A 59 0.26 15.23 -16.78
CA ASP A 59 -0.47 15.15 -18.05
C ASP A 59 -0.94 13.71 -18.29
N PRO A 60 -2.24 13.39 -18.09
CA PRO A 60 -2.78 12.05 -18.30
C PRO A 60 -3.04 11.73 -19.78
N THR A 61 -2.84 12.67 -20.69
CA THR A 61 -3.14 12.51 -22.13
C THR A 61 -1.97 11.93 -22.92
N ARG A 62 -0.78 11.83 -22.29
CA ARG A 62 0.46 11.43 -22.96
C ARG A 62 1.25 10.42 -22.14
N ILE A 63 1.91 9.49 -22.85
CA ILE A 63 2.90 8.59 -22.24
C ILE A 63 4.15 9.41 -21.86
N ASN A 64 4.68 9.13 -20.67
CA ASN A 64 5.79 9.87 -20.09
C ASN A 64 7.05 9.84 -20.99
N PRO A 65 7.54 10.99 -21.45
CA PRO A 65 8.72 11.06 -22.30
C PRO A 65 10.00 10.62 -21.58
N GLU A 66 10.10 10.79 -20.24
CA GLU A 66 11.25 10.33 -19.46
C GLU A 66 11.37 8.79 -19.44
N LEU A 67 10.27 8.08 -19.64
CA LEU A 67 10.25 6.61 -19.77
C LEU A 67 10.52 6.14 -21.22
N GLY A 68 10.78 7.08 -22.17
CA GLY A 68 10.97 6.81 -23.61
C GLY A 68 9.77 7.16 -24.47
N GLY A 69 8.66 7.61 -23.89
CA GLY A 69 7.45 8.01 -24.60
C GLY A 69 6.74 6.88 -25.33
N GLU A 70 5.70 7.23 -26.11
CA GLU A 70 4.87 6.25 -26.79
C GLU A 70 5.63 5.36 -27.80
N PRO A 71 6.63 5.84 -28.57
CA PRO A 71 7.35 4.97 -29.50
C PRO A 71 8.06 3.80 -28.79
N VAL A 72 8.73 4.05 -27.67
CA VAL A 72 9.44 3.00 -26.93
C VAL A 72 8.45 2.09 -26.21
N PHE A 73 7.36 2.63 -25.66
CA PHE A 73 6.27 1.82 -25.11
C PHE A 73 5.70 0.84 -26.13
N ARG A 74 5.47 1.28 -27.38
CA ARG A 74 5.01 0.42 -28.47
C ARG A 74 6.02 -0.67 -28.84
N SER A 75 7.33 -0.38 -28.77
CA SER A 75 8.40 -1.36 -28.98
C SER A 75 8.37 -2.44 -27.90
N LEU A 76 8.29 -2.04 -26.63
CA LEU A 76 8.13 -2.96 -25.48
C LEU A 76 6.91 -3.87 -25.67
N VAL A 77 5.74 -3.29 -26.01
CA VAL A 77 4.53 -4.08 -26.23
C VAL A 77 4.71 -5.07 -27.41
N ALA A 78 5.34 -4.66 -28.50
CA ALA A 78 5.64 -5.56 -29.60
C ALA A 78 6.56 -6.73 -29.20
N ALA A 79 7.57 -6.46 -28.38
CA ALA A 79 8.46 -7.50 -27.82
C ALA A 79 7.70 -8.49 -26.92
N LEU A 80 6.80 -7.99 -26.06
CA LEU A 80 5.92 -8.81 -25.23
C LEU A 80 5.00 -9.69 -26.09
N ARG A 81 4.33 -9.10 -27.11
CA ARG A 81 3.43 -9.85 -28.02
C ARG A 81 4.15 -10.92 -28.81
N ALA A 82 5.39 -10.68 -29.24
CA ALA A 82 6.21 -11.67 -29.93
C ALA A 82 6.45 -12.95 -29.11
N ARG A 83 6.35 -12.85 -27.77
CA ARG A 83 6.48 -13.96 -26.82
C ARG A 83 5.15 -14.40 -26.20
N ALA A 84 4.02 -13.99 -26.78
CA ALA A 84 2.69 -14.26 -26.27
C ALA A 84 2.50 -13.77 -24.81
N MET A 85 3.07 -12.62 -24.49
CA MET A 85 2.91 -11.94 -23.20
C MET A 85 1.98 -10.73 -23.33
N GLY A 86 1.28 -10.43 -22.24
CA GLY A 86 0.41 -9.28 -22.08
C GLY A 86 1.03 -8.15 -21.24
N ILE A 87 0.24 -7.08 -21.08
CA ILE A 87 0.60 -5.96 -20.21
C ILE A 87 -0.64 -5.37 -19.55
N ILE A 88 -0.56 -5.15 -18.23
CA ILE A 88 -1.49 -4.32 -17.46
C ILE A 88 -0.76 -3.09 -16.97
N ILE A 89 -1.48 -1.99 -16.81
CA ILE A 89 -0.90 -0.72 -16.39
C ILE A 89 -1.59 -0.19 -15.14
N ASP A 90 -0.84 0.53 -14.33
CA ASP A 90 -1.35 1.26 -13.19
C ASP A 90 -1.94 2.60 -13.64
N ILE A 91 -3.14 2.96 -13.17
CA ILE A 91 -3.81 4.22 -13.49
C ILE A 91 -4.17 4.98 -12.22
N VAL A 92 -4.06 6.31 -12.27
CA VAL A 92 -4.20 7.20 -11.10
C VAL A 92 -5.39 8.15 -11.29
N PRO A 93 -6.64 7.72 -10.99
CA PRO A 93 -7.82 8.53 -11.23
C PRO A 93 -8.13 9.53 -10.11
N ASN A 94 -7.57 9.37 -8.92
CA ASN A 94 -7.95 10.14 -7.74
C ASN A 94 -7.35 11.54 -7.69
N HIS A 95 -6.15 11.75 -8.25
CA HIS A 95 -5.40 12.99 -8.09
C HIS A 95 -4.42 13.25 -9.24
N MET A 96 -3.91 14.48 -9.30
CA MET A 96 -2.81 14.89 -10.19
C MET A 96 -1.78 15.70 -9.43
N GLY A 97 -0.53 15.67 -9.92
CA GLY A 97 0.54 16.55 -9.49
C GLY A 97 0.26 18.01 -9.87
N VAL A 98 0.46 18.93 -8.93
CA VAL A 98 0.17 20.37 -9.11
C VAL A 98 1.33 21.29 -8.75
N ALA A 99 2.41 20.74 -8.20
CA ALA A 99 3.63 21.48 -7.90
C ALA A 99 4.51 21.69 -9.15
N GLY A 100 5.45 22.64 -9.08
CA GLY A 100 6.48 22.88 -10.09
C GLY A 100 5.99 23.55 -11.38
N GLY A 101 4.69 23.83 -11.53
CA GLY A 101 4.14 24.51 -12.70
C GLY A 101 4.04 23.66 -13.99
N GLU A 102 4.20 22.34 -13.90
CA GLU A 102 4.19 21.43 -15.04
C GLU A 102 2.78 20.99 -15.48
N ASN A 103 1.77 21.09 -14.62
CA ASN A 103 0.39 20.71 -14.90
C ASN A 103 -0.35 21.82 -15.63
N ALA A 104 -0.59 21.66 -16.93
CA ALA A 104 -1.25 22.67 -17.76
C ALA A 104 -2.70 22.94 -17.32
N TRP A 105 -3.44 21.94 -16.86
CA TRP A 105 -4.82 22.11 -16.38
C TRP A 105 -4.87 22.95 -15.09
N TRP A 106 -3.95 22.66 -14.16
CA TRP A 106 -3.84 23.45 -12.92
C TRP A 106 -3.39 24.87 -13.19
N ASN A 107 -2.44 25.06 -14.11
CA ASN A 107 -1.98 26.40 -14.52
C ASN A 107 -3.11 27.23 -15.13
N ASP A 108 -3.98 26.63 -15.90
CA ASP A 108 -5.16 27.30 -16.43
C ASP A 108 -6.13 27.73 -15.31
N VAL A 109 -6.34 26.85 -14.33
CA VAL A 109 -7.13 27.18 -13.11
C VAL A 109 -6.51 28.33 -12.34
N LEU A 110 -5.20 28.38 -12.16
CA LEU A 110 -4.52 29.49 -11.50
C LEU A 110 -4.66 30.81 -12.28
N THR A 111 -4.66 30.73 -13.61
CA THR A 111 -4.77 31.89 -14.51
C THR A 111 -6.20 32.47 -14.53
N HIS A 112 -7.23 31.61 -14.60
CA HIS A 112 -8.62 32.03 -14.88
C HIS A 112 -9.56 31.83 -13.67
N GLY A 113 -9.11 31.16 -12.60
CA GLY A 113 -9.93 30.87 -11.42
C GLY A 113 -11.11 29.95 -11.74
N GLU A 114 -12.26 30.22 -11.14
CA GLU A 114 -13.50 29.45 -11.38
C GLU A 114 -14.00 29.52 -12.83
N ALA A 115 -13.55 30.51 -13.63
CA ALA A 115 -13.88 30.63 -15.03
C ALA A 115 -13.07 29.69 -15.95
N SER A 116 -12.05 29.03 -15.44
CA SER A 116 -11.28 28.03 -16.18
C SER A 116 -12.17 26.84 -16.59
N GLU A 117 -11.98 26.32 -17.81
CA GLU A 117 -12.64 25.08 -18.22
C GLU A 117 -12.22 23.88 -17.37
N PHE A 118 -11.01 23.93 -16.78
CA PHE A 118 -10.48 22.90 -15.89
C PHE A 118 -10.84 23.11 -14.40
N ALA A 119 -11.52 24.19 -14.02
CA ALA A 119 -11.93 24.43 -12.64
C ALA A 119 -12.83 23.32 -12.09
N ARG A 120 -13.63 22.67 -12.95
CA ARG A 120 -14.48 21.54 -12.60
C ARG A 120 -13.73 20.21 -12.44
N TYR A 121 -12.46 20.13 -12.89
CA TYR A 121 -11.67 18.90 -12.85
C TYR A 121 -11.17 18.60 -11.44
N PHE A 122 -10.91 19.65 -10.68
CA PHE A 122 -10.38 19.57 -9.33
C PHE A 122 -11.48 19.80 -8.29
N ASP A 123 -11.39 19.13 -7.14
CA ASP A 123 -12.34 19.29 -6.03
C ASP A 123 -11.97 20.51 -5.19
N ILE A 124 -12.35 21.70 -5.67
CA ILE A 124 -12.06 23.04 -5.11
C ILE A 124 -13.32 23.65 -4.54
N ASP A 125 -13.23 24.25 -3.37
CA ASP A 125 -14.27 25.09 -2.77
C ASP A 125 -14.04 26.56 -3.14
N TRP A 126 -14.76 27.02 -4.15
CA TRP A 126 -14.63 28.36 -4.72
C TRP A 126 -15.30 29.50 -3.90
N ARG A 127 -15.78 29.20 -2.68
CA ARG A 127 -16.30 30.27 -1.79
C ARG A 127 -15.23 31.28 -1.40
N GLU A 128 -13.97 30.90 -1.48
CA GLU A 128 -12.78 31.71 -1.26
C GLU A 128 -11.76 31.51 -2.39
N LYS A 129 -10.72 32.36 -2.45
CA LYS A 129 -9.60 32.15 -3.36
C LYS A 129 -8.92 30.82 -3.09
N LEU A 130 -8.47 30.17 -4.13
CA LEU A 130 -7.71 28.92 -4.03
C LEU A 130 -6.46 29.13 -3.17
N VAL A 131 -6.31 28.37 -2.11
CA VAL A 131 -5.16 28.46 -1.19
C VAL A 131 -4.00 27.64 -1.72
N LEU A 132 -2.85 28.28 -1.93
CA LEU A 132 -1.59 27.60 -2.31
C LEU A 132 -0.61 27.64 -1.13
N PRO A 133 -0.46 26.53 -0.39
CA PRO A 133 0.41 26.47 0.79
C PRO A 133 1.85 26.09 0.39
N ILE A 134 2.49 26.94 -0.41
CA ILE A 134 3.83 26.67 -0.97
C ILE A 134 4.94 27.52 -0.34
N LEU A 135 4.58 28.46 0.53
CA LEU A 135 5.58 29.34 1.14
C LEU A 135 6.18 28.67 2.40
N GLY A 136 7.50 28.79 2.57
CA GLY A 136 8.19 28.40 3.79
C GLY A 136 7.76 29.23 5.00
N ASP A 137 7.66 30.55 4.80
CA ASP A 137 7.35 31.54 5.82
C ASP A 137 6.04 32.31 5.49
N PRO A 138 5.50 33.13 6.40
CA PRO A 138 4.39 34.01 6.09
C PRO A 138 4.69 34.90 4.88
N LEU A 139 3.68 35.22 4.06
CA LEU A 139 3.85 35.97 2.81
C LEU A 139 4.63 37.30 2.99
N ALA A 140 4.42 38.02 4.08
CA ALA A 140 5.12 39.28 4.36
C ALA A 140 6.65 39.07 4.53
N GLU A 141 7.06 38.01 5.18
CA GLU A 141 8.45 37.64 5.39
C GLU A 141 9.08 37.14 4.09
N THR A 142 8.36 36.29 3.33
CA THR A 142 8.79 35.79 2.01
C THR A 142 8.98 36.93 1.01
N LEU A 143 8.11 37.96 1.02
CA LEU A 143 8.27 39.18 0.22
C LEU A 143 9.50 39.96 0.65
N ALA A 144 9.72 40.12 1.96
CA ALA A 144 10.86 40.89 2.49
C ALA A 144 12.21 40.20 2.20
N SER A 145 12.25 38.87 2.15
CA SER A 145 13.45 38.10 1.79
C SER A 145 13.80 38.14 0.29
N GLY A 146 12.84 38.57 -0.57
CA GLY A 146 12.99 38.58 -2.02
C GLY A 146 12.91 37.17 -2.66
N ALA A 147 12.38 36.17 -1.96
CA ALA A 147 12.17 34.83 -2.46
C ALA A 147 11.02 34.72 -3.49
N LEU A 148 10.19 35.78 -3.58
CA LEU A 148 9.15 35.93 -4.61
C LEU A 148 9.59 36.95 -5.65
N LYS A 149 9.53 36.56 -6.93
CA LYS A 149 9.90 37.43 -8.05
C LYS A 149 8.92 37.31 -9.19
N VAL A 150 8.85 38.36 -10.01
CA VAL A 150 8.16 38.31 -11.29
C VAL A 150 9.19 38.06 -12.37
N GLU A 151 9.02 36.98 -13.09
CA GLU A 151 9.89 36.59 -14.21
C GLU A 151 9.14 36.47 -15.53
N GLN A 152 9.84 36.53 -16.66
CA GLN A 152 9.26 36.29 -17.97
C GLN A 152 9.75 34.93 -18.49
N VAL A 153 8.79 34.00 -18.68
CA VAL A 153 9.03 32.66 -19.20
C VAL A 153 8.19 32.50 -20.47
N GLU A 154 8.82 32.15 -21.57
CA GLU A 154 8.16 31.94 -22.89
C GLU A 154 7.26 33.13 -23.34
N GLY A 155 7.66 34.34 -22.97
CA GLY A 155 6.93 35.56 -23.35
C GLY A 155 5.78 35.94 -22.41
N ARG A 156 5.48 35.19 -21.37
CA ARG A 156 4.48 35.46 -20.32
C ARG A 156 5.17 35.76 -18.99
N TYR A 157 4.59 36.64 -18.20
CA TYR A 157 5.05 36.87 -16.84
C TYR A 157 4.44 35.86 -15.91
N VAL A 158 5.29 35.30 -15.03
CA VAL A 158 4.96 34.36 -13.96
C VAL A 158 5.45 34.89 -12.63
N LEU A 159 4.84 34.44 -11.56
CA LEU A 159 5.38 34.60 -10.21
C LEU A 159 6.26 33.40 -9.89
N GLU A 160 7.54 33.61 -9.68
CA GLU A 160 8.49 32.61 -9.26
C GLU A 160 8.62 32.63 -7.74
N ALA A 161 8.52 31.47 -7.09
CA ALA A 161 8.79 31.29 -5.67
C ALA A 161 10.02 30.39 -5.49
N TYR A 162 10.98 30.85 -4.72
CA TYR A 162 12.23 30.15 -4.33
C TYR A 162 13.11 29.66 -5.50
N GLY A 163 12.86 30.09 -6.73
CA GLY A 163 13.56 29.59 -7.92
C GLY A 163 13.05 28.26 -8.46
N GLU A 164 12.03 27.70 -7.86
CA GLU A 164 11.48 26.35 -8.16
C GLU A 164 10.05 26.42 -8.70
N ASP A 165 9.13 27.03 -7.96
CA ASP A 165 7.72 27.10 -8.33
C ASP A 165 7.44 28.26 -9.26
N ARG A 166 6.77 27.99 -10.39
CA ARG A 166 6.34 28.98 -11.38
C ARG A 166 4.83 29.04 -11.45
N LEU A 167 4.27 30.12 -10.90
CA LEU A 167 2.84 30.33 -10.85
C LEU A 167 2.41 31.28 -11.95
N PRO A 168 1.43 30.91 -12.80
CA PRO A 168 0.91 31.80 -13.82
C PRO A 168 0.17 32.99 -13.19
N LEU A 169 0.26 34.14 -13.86
CA LEU A 169 -0.51 35.31 -13.51
C LEU A 169 -1.76 35.43 -14.39
N ARG A 170 -2.79 36.12 -13.88
CA ARG A 170 -3.99 36.43 -14.64
C ARG A 170 -3.63 37.16 -15.95
N ASP A 171 -4.38 36.91 -17.01
CA ASP A 171 -4.18 37.55 -18.31
C ASP A 171 -4.24 39.09 -18.22
N ASP A 172 -5.14 39.65 -17.42
CA ASP A 172 -5.30 41.09 -17.20
C ASP A 172 -4.05 41.74 -16.58
N ASP A 173 -3.27 41.00 -15.81
CA ASP A 173 -2.07 41.47 -15.11
C ASP A 173 -0.79 41.37 -15.96
N GLN A 174 -0.81 40.65 -17.10
CA GLN A 174 0.38 40.44 -17.93
C GLN A 174 0.99 41.75 -18.45
N ALA A 175 0.17 42.77 -18.77
CA ALA A 175 0.66 44.04 -19.32
C ALA A 175 1.42 44.87 -18.31
N THR A 176 1.16 44.73 -17.00
CA THR A 176 1.71 45.58 -15.94
C THR A 176 2.62 44.82 -14.97
N ALA A 177 2.69 43.51 -15.07
CA ALA A 177 3.39 42.64 -14.12
C ALA A 177 4.85 43.04 -13.83
N ALA A 178 5.58 43.51 -14.86
CA ALA A 178 6.98 43.96 -14.71
C ALA A 178 7.16 45.25 -13.89
N THR A 179 6.10 46.05 -13.77
CA THR A 179 6.16 47.39 -13.14
C THR A 179 5.30 47.50 -11.89
N ASP A 180 4.40 46.56 -11.64
CA ASP A 180 3.52 46.55 -10.49
C ASP A 180 4.27 46.23 -9.19
N ASN A 181 3.72 46.74 -8.09
CA ASN A 181 4.13 46.27 -6.78
C ASN A 181 3.73 44.78 -6.64
N ILE A 182 4.71 43.92 -6.37
CA ILE A 182 4.53 42.48 -6.28
C ILE A 182 3.44 42.07 -5.28
N ALA A 183 3.34 42.75 -4.12
CA ALA A 183 2.29 42.45 -3.14
C ALA A 183 0.88 42.72 -3.70
N GLY A 184 0.70 43.87 -4.38
CA GLY A 184 -0.57 44.21 -5.03
C GLY A 184 -0.86 43.28 -6.24
N LEU A 185 0.16 42.81 -6.92
CA LEU A 185 0.02 41.83 -8.01
C LEU A 185 -0.50 40.50 -7.47
N ILE A 186 0.10 39.96 -6.40
CA ILE A 186 -0.31 38.72 -5.73
C ILE A 186 -1.75 38.83 -5.21
N ASP A 187 -2.11 39.97 -4.62
CA ASP A 187 -3.47 40.16 -4.07
C ASP A 187 -4.57 40.11 -5.14
N ARG A 188 -4.26 40.38 -6.41
CA ARG A 188 -5.24 40.32 -7.51
C ARG A 188 -5.44 38.93 -8.11
N GLN A 189 -4.53 37.95 -7.83
CA GLN A 189 -4.61 36.64 -8.41
C GLN A 189 -5.84 35.87 -7.93
N HIS A 190 -6.23 34.81 -8.65
CA HIS A 190 -7.32 33.91 -8.29
C HIS A 190 -6.94 32.97 -7.14
N TYR A 191 -5.67 32.91 -6.78
CA TYR A 191 -5.13 32.14 -5.68
C TYR A 191 -4.58 33.05 -4.57
N ARG A 192 -4.42 32.48 -3.38
CA ARG A 192 -3.78 33.08 -2.22
C ARG A 192 -2.56 32.29 -1.84
N LEU A 193 -1.39 32.89 -1.85
CA LEU A 193 -0.17 32.29 -1.34
C LEU A 193 -0.20 32.22 0.19
N ALA A 194 0.16 31.10 0.73
CA ALA A 194 0.18 30.86 2.16
C ALA A 194 1.40 30.03 2.57
N SER A 195 1.82 30.14 3.83
CA SER A 195 2.81 29.22 4.38
C SER A 195 2.26 27.79 4.38
N TRP A 196 3.12 26.82 4.09
CA TRP A 196 2.75 25.40 4.12
C TRP A 196 2.12 24.98 5.45
N ARG A 197 2.47 25.68 6.56
CA ARG A 197 1.93 25.40 7.90
C ARG A 197 0.43 25.60 8.03
N VAL A 198 -0.18 26.43 7.17
CA VAL A 198 -1.62 26.66 7.21
C VAL A 198 -2.43 25.65 6.40
N ALA A 199 -1.77 24.75 5.67
CA ALA A 199 -2.45 23.78 4.80
C ALA A 199 -3.48 22.94 5.55
N ASN A 200 -3.12 22.46 6.71
CA ASN A 200 -3.97 21.57 7.51
C ASN A 200 -5.24 22.27 8.03
N ASP A 201 -5.21 23.61 8.14
CA ASP A 201 -6.29 24.42 8.70
C ASP A 201 -7.11 25.15 7.64
N GLU A 202 -6.50 25.55 6.52
CA GLU A 202 -7.13 26.50 5.58
C GLU A 202 -7.25 26.00 4.15
N LEU A 203 -6.69 24.81 3.80
CA LEU A 203 -6.74 24.31 2.44
C LEU A 203 -8.18 24.13 1.97
N ASN A 204 -8.56 24.75 0.86
CA ASN A 204 -9.92 24.75 0.32
C ASN A 204 -10.11 23.87 -0.93
N TRP A 205 -9.24 22.89 -1.12
CA TRP A 205 -9.35 21.86 -2.15
C TRP A 205 -8.98 20.49 -1.57
N ARG A 206 -9.42 19.40 -2.23
CA ARG A 206 -9.08 18.05 -1.79
C ARG A 206 -7.67 17.72 -2.26
N ARG A 207 -6.85 17.22 -1.35
CA ARG A 207 -5.51 16.70 -1.65
C ARG A 207 -5.46 15.19 -1.44
N PHE A 208 -4.46 14.54 -2.02
CA PHE A 208 -4.16 13.15 -1.71
C PHE A 208 -3.53 13.08 -0.32
N PHE A 209 -4.25 12.47 0.62
CA PHE A 209 -3.87 12.41 2.04
C PHE A 209 -3.48 13.78 2.62
N THR A 210 -2.19 13.93 2.97
CA THR A 210 -1.61 15.17 3.51
C THR A 210 -0.62 15.85 2.56
N ILE A 211 -0.54 15.37 1.30
CA ILE A 211 0.45 15.83 0.32
C ILE A 211 -0.10 17.06 -0.43
N ASN A 212 0.50 18.22 -0.23
CA ASN A 212 0.07 19.48 -0.84
C ASN A 212 0.37 19.59 -2.35
N ASP A 213 1.21 18.69 -2.88
CA ASP A 213 1.59 18.66 -4.28
C ASP A 213 0.61 17.85 -5.16
N LEU A 214 -0.40 17.21 -4.55
CA LEU A 214 -1.32 16.29 -5.22
C LEU A 214 -2.77 16.71 -5.03
N ALA A 215 -3.37 17.33 -6.06
CA ALA A 215 -4.76 17.81 -6.03
C ALA A 215 -5.75 16.72 -6.47
N GLY A 216 -6.82 16.56 -5.70
CA GLY A 216 -7.88 15.59 -5.97
C GLY A 216 -8.73 15.95 -7.18
N LEU A 217 -8.96 14.94 -8.03
CA LEU A 217 -9.80 15.02 -9.22
C LEU A 217 -11.26 14.67 -8.90
N ARG A 218 -12.18 15.23 -9.68
CA ARG A 218 -13.60 14.90 -9.67
C ARG A 218 -13.92 13.84 -10.72
N ALA A 219 -13.39 12.64 -10.51
CA ALA A 219 -13.55 11.53 -11.45
C ALA A 219 -15.02 11.08 -11.66
N GLU A 220 -15.93 11.51 -10.79
CA GLU A 220 -17.38 11.33 -10.93
C GLU A 220 -17.98 12.22 -12.01
N ASP A 221 -17.30 13.29 -12.45
CA ASP A 221 -17.73 14.12 -13.56
C ASP A 221 -17.40 13.42 -14.89
N PRO A 222 -18.39 13.14 -15.76
CA PRO A 222 -18.15 12.40 -17.00
C PRO A 222 -17.13 13.08 -17.95
N ILE A 223 -17.04 14.42 -17.92
CA ILE A 223 -16.05 15.14 -18.74
C ILE A 223 -14.64 14.90 -18.20
N VAL A 224 -14.48 14.91 -16.88
CA VAL A 224 -13.20 14.66 -16.22
C VAL A 224 -12.79 13.19 -16.40
N PHE A 225 -13.72 12.27 -16.22
CA PHE A 225 -13.50 10.85 -16.46
C PHE A 225 -13.01 10.60 -17.91
N ASP A 226 -13.72 11.15 -18.90
CA ASP A 226 -13.35 10.98 -20.31
C ASP A 226 -11.98 11.59 -20.62
N ALA A 227 -11.67 12.77 -20.09
CA ALA A 227 -10.40 13.45 -20.34
C ALA A 227 -9.21 12.71 -19.72
N THR A 228 -9.35 12.22 -18.48
CA THR A 228 -8.28 11.52 -17.76
C THR A 228 -8.05 10.09 -18.25
N HIS A 229 -9.07 9.46 -18.88
CA HIS A 229 -8.99 8.07 -19.35
C HIS A 229 -8.82 7.92 -20.85
N ALA A 230 -8.88 9.01 -21.63
CA ALA A 230 -8.83 8.96 -23.10
C ALA A 230 -7.61 8.19 -23.63
N LEU A 231 -6.44 8.39 -23.04
CA LEU A 231 -5.21 7.67 -23.41
C LEU A 231 -5.37 6.15 -23.19
N TYR A 232 -5.85 5.76 -22.03
CA TYR A 232 -5.99 4.34 -21.68
C TYR A 232 -7.00 3.63 -22.58
N PHE A 233 -8.14 4.27 -22.88
CA PHE A 233 -9.13 3.73 -23.82
C PHE A 233 -8.56 3.59 -25.22
N ARG A 234 -7.76 4.56 -25.69
CA ARG A 234 -7.07 4.48 -26.99
C ARG A 234 -6.06 3.32 -27.02
N LEU A 235 -5.22 3.19 -25.99
CA LEU A 235 -4.24 2.10 -25.91
C LEU A 235 -4.94 0.72 -25.87
N TYR A 236 -6.06 0.61 -25.16
CA TYR A 236 -6.85 -0.62 -25.13
C TYR A 236 -7.50 -0.91 -26.49
N ALA A 237 -8.07 0.10 -27.15
CA ALA A 237 -8.66 -0.01 -28.48
C ALA A 237 -7.62 -0.44 -29.54
N GLU A 238 -6.38 0.00 -29.40
CA GLU A 238 -5.28 -0.40 -30.29
C GLU A 238 -4.69 -1.80 -29.93
N GLY A 239 -5.16 -2.45 -28.86
CA GLY A 239 -4.64 -3.74 -28.38
C GLY A 239 -3.28 -3.66 -27.71
N LEU A 240 -2.87 -2.48 -27.28
CA LEU A 240 -1.57 -2.24 -26.65
C LEU A 240 -1.55 -2.58 -25.15
N ILE A 241 -2.69 -2.52 -24.47
CA ILE A 241 -2.83 -2.92 -23.07
C ILE A 241 -3.96 -3.94 -22.91
N ASP A 242 -3.93 -4.75 -21.86
CA ASP A 242 -4.88 -5.85 -21.62
C ASP A 242 -5.75 -5.60 -20.39
N GLY A 243 -5.35 -4.68 -19.54
CA GLY A 243 -6.07 -4.36 -18.32
C GLY A 243 -5.41 -3.22 -17.57
N VAL A 244 -6.01 -2.90 -16.41
CA VAL A 244 -5.57 -1.82 -15.55
C VAL A 244 -5.63 -2.22 -14.07
N ARG A 245 -4.74 -1.62 -13.28
CA ARG A 245 -4.90 -1.54 -11.83
C ARG A 245 -5.27 -0.12 -11.48
N VAL A 246 -6.34 0.05 -10.72
CA VAL A 246 -6.83 1.37 -10.29
C VAL A 246 -6.23 1.71 -8.95
N ASP A 247 -5.44 2.79 -8.93
CA ASP A 247 -4.82 3.35 -7.74
C ASP A 247 -5.85 4.05 -6.85
N HIS A 248 -5.72 3.85 -5.53
CA HIS A 248 -6.45 4.56 -4.48
C HIS A 248 -7.95 4.74 -4.75
N VAL A 249 -8.65 3.65 -5.09
CA VAL A 249 -10.06 3.70 -5.46
C VAL A 249 -10.93 4.30 -4.34
N ASP A 250 -10.58 4.09 -3.07
CA ASP A 250 -11.32 4.60 -1.90
C ASP A 250 -11.25 6.13 -1.74
N GLY A 251 -10.37 6.82 -2.45
CA GLY A 251 -10.33 8.27 -2.53
C GLY A 251 -11.41 8.90 -3.43
N LEU A 252 -12.00 8.10 -4.31
CA LEU A 252 -13.01 8.56 -5.27
C LEU A 252 -14.35 8.87 -4.58
N THR A 253 -15.18 9.67 -5.22
CA THR A 253 -16.52 10.02 -4.74
C THR A 253 -17.42 8.78 -4.60
N ASP A 254 -17.53 7.99 -5.65
CA ASP A 254 -18.25 6.71 -5.70
C ASP A 254 -17.36 5.65 -6.37
N PRO A 255 -16.59 4.88 -5.58
CA PRO A 255 -15.71 3.85 -6.12
C PRO A 255 -16.43 2.77 -6.92
N ALA A 256 -17.62 2.37 -6.47
CA ALA A 256 -18.37 1.30 -7.10
C ALA A 256 -18.90 1.74 -8.47
N ASP A 257 -19.43 2.95 -8.58
CA ASP A 257 -19.92 3.49 -9.84
C ASP A 257 -18.76 3.77 -10.81
N TYR A 258 -17.65 4.30 -10.32
CA TYR A 258 -16.44 4.47 -11.12
C TYR A 258 -15.96 3.14 -11.73
N CYS A 259 -15.88 2.07 -10.96
CA CYS A 259 -15.45 0.76 -11.44
C CYS A 259 -16.42 0.19 -12.49
N ARG A 260 -17.74 0.29 -12.24
CA ARG A 260 -18.75 -0.12 -13.22
C ARG A 260 -18.69 0.69 -14.52
N GLN A 261 -18.48 2.00 -14.41
CA GLN A 261 -18.32 2.87 -15.58
C GLN A 261 -17.06 2.51 -16.38
N LEU A 262 -15.93 2.29 -15.70
CA LEU A 262 -14.67 1.86 -16.33
C LEU A 262 -14.83 0.53 -17.06
N ARG A 263 -15.46 -0.47 -16.43
CA ARG A 263 -15.78 -1.77 -17.02
C ARG A 263 -16.65 -1.59 -18.27
N ALA A 264 -17.75 -0.87 -18.16
CA ALA A 264 -18.68 -0.65 -19.27
C ALA A 264 -18.00 0.05 -20.47
N ARG A 265 -17.12 1.01 -20.20
CA ARG A 265 -16.38 1.72 -21.26
C ARG A 265 -15.36 0.81 -21.95
N LEU A 266 -14.63 0.00 -21.22
CA LEU A 266 -13.66 -0.96 -21.79
C LEU A 266 -14.37 -2.08 -22.57
N ASP A 267 -15.48 -2.60 -22.06
CA ASP A 267 -16.25 -3.65 -22.72
C ASP A 267 -16.94 -3.17 -24.02
N ALA A 268 -17.21 -1.87 -24.14
CA ALA A 268 -17.77 -1.27 -25.34
C ALA A 268 -16.74 -1.01 -26.47
N ILE A 269 -15.45 -1.23 -26.20
CA ILE A 269 -14.37 -0.97 -27.15
C ILE A 269 -14.13 -2.22 -28.02
N ASP A 270 -14.29 -2.06 -29.35
CA ASP A 270 -13.86 -3.06 -30.32
C ASP A 270 -12.33 -3.10 -30.41
N ARG A 271 -11.76 -4.28 -30.18
CA ARG A 271 -10.30 -4.51 -30.25
C ARG A 271 -9.91 -5.17 -31.57
N PRO A 272 -8.68 -4.92 -32.11
CA PRO A 272 -8.23 -5.52 -33.36
C PRO A 272 -8.13 -7.05 -33.26
N ALA A 273 -8.30 -7.78 -34.34
CA ALA A 273 -8.30 -9.24 -34.36
C ALA A 273 -7.02 -9.91 -33.82
N GLY A 274 -5.93 -9.18 -33.70
CA GLY A 274 -4.66 -9.63 -33.13
C GLY A 274 -4.48 -9.32 -31.63
N ALA A 275 -5.44 -8.64 -31.02
CA ALA A 275 -5.38 -8.36 -29.59
C ALA A 275 -5.68 -9.60 -28.73
N PRO A 276 -5.20 -9.67 -27.48
CA PRO A 276 -5.55 -10.72 -26.53
C PRO A 276 -7.07 -10.84 -26.35
N PRO A 277 -7.62 -12.08 -26.36
CA PRO A 277 -9.05 -12.31 -26.23
C PRO A 277 -9.49 -12.21 -24.75
N GLY A 278 -10.70 -11.76 -24.53
CA GLY A 278 -11.35 -11.62 -23.22
C GLY A 278 -11.69 -10.16 -22.87
N PRO A 279 -12.45 -9.93 -21.79
CA PRO A 279 -12.69 -8.60 -21.26
C PRO A 279 -11.39 -8.01 -20.70
N ALA A 280 -11.34 -6.70 -20.52
CA ALA A 280 -10.21 -6.06 -19.85
C ALA A 280 -10.03 -6.62 -18.43
N TYR A 281 -8.79 -6.90 -18.03
CA TYR A 281 -8.49 -7.28 -16.66
C TYR A 281 -8.45 -6.01 -15.79
N ILE A 282 -9.30 -5.93 -14.75
CA ILE A 282 -9.39 -4.77 -13.88
C ILE A 282 -9.23 -5.19 -12.43
N VAL A 283 -8.14 -4.77 -11.81
CA VAL A 283 -7.96 -4.90 -10.36
C VAL A 283 -7.89 -3.53 -9.71
N ILE A 284 -8.24 -3.46 -8.44
CA ILE A 284 -8.28 -2.20 -7.69
C ILE A 284 -7.38 -2.26 -6.47
N GLU A 285 -6.71 -1.16 -6.19
CA GLU A 285 -6.13 -0.98 -4.88
C GLU A 285 -7.23 -0.62 -3.91
N LYS A 286 -7.63 -1.63 -3.16
CA LYS A 286 -8.53 -1.49 -2.04
C LYS A 286 -7.96 -2.25 -0.87
N ILE A 287 -7.75 -1.53 0.21
CA ILE A 287 -7.31 -2.10 1.48
C ILE A 287 -8.55 -2.61 2.21
N LEU A 288 -8.66 -3.93 2.35
CA LEU A 288 -9.76 -4.59 3.04
C LEU A 288 -9.37 -4.82 4.50
N ALA A 289 -10.19 -4.32 5.42
CA ALA A 289 -10.08 -4.68 6.83
C ALA A 289 -10.55 -6.11 7.08
N ASP A 290 -10.24 -6.67 8.25
CA ASP A 290 -10.68 -8.02 8.62
C ASP A 290 -12.20 -8.19 8.52
N GLY A 291 -12.62 -9.15 7.72
CA GLY A 291 -14.02 -9.46 7.45
C GLY A 291 -14.78 -8.38 6.67
N GLU A 292 -14.11 -7.41 6.04
CA GLU A 292 -14.70 -6.48 5.08
C GLU A 292 -14.81 -7.18 3.70
N PRO A 293 -16.02 -7.37 3.14
CA PRO A 293 -16.15 -7.99 1.83
C PRO A 293 -15.95 -6.97 0.71
N LEU A 294 -15.31 -7.39 -0.38
CA LEU A 294 -15.40 -6.69 -1.65
C LEU A 294 -16.72 -7.09 -2.33
N SER A 295 -17.51 -6.11 -2.80
CA SER A 295 -18.78 -6.42 -3.48
C SER A 295 -18.57 -6.87 -4.92
N THR A 296 -19.18 -7.97 -5.32
CA THR A 296 -19.03 -8.60 -6.64
C THR A 296 -19.69 -7.82 -7.78
N ASP A 297 -20.47 -6.77 -7.48
CA ASP A 297 -21.15 -5.93 -8.47
C ASP A 297 -20.33 -4.72 -8.95
N TRP A 298 -19.09 -4.59 -8.51
CA TRP A 298 -18.21 -3.49 -8.95
C TRP A 298 -17.68 -3.65 -10.37
N GLY A 299 -17.79 -4.85 -10.96
CA GLY A 299 -17.31 -5.11 -12.32
C GLY A 299 -15.79 -5.21 -12.43
N VAL A 300 -15.11 -5.53 -11.34
CA VAL A 300 -13.66 -5.73 -11.28
C VAL A 300 -13.32 -7.22 -11.13
N ASP A 301 -12.07 -7.58 -11.36
CA ASP A 301 -11.57 -8.96 -11.23
C ASP A 301 -11.04 -9.25 -9.81
N GLY A 302 -10.94 -8.24 -8.95
CA GLY A 302 -10.57 -8.33 -7.54
C GLY A 302 -9.67 -7.18 -7.08
N THR A 303 -9.01 -7.40 -5.92
CA THR A 303 -8.03 -6.48 -5.35
C THR A 303 -6.65 -6.67 -5.96
N SER A 304 -5.73 -5.74 -5.68
CA SER A 304 -4.30 -5.84 -6.02
C SER A 304 -3.48 -6.70 -5.03
N GLY A 305 -4.14 -7.38 -4.07
CA GLY A 305 -3.54 -8.48 -3.29
C GLY A 305 -3.04 -8.15 -1.90
N TYR A 306 -3.29 -6.97 -1.34
CA TYR A 306 -2.91 -6.65 0.05
C TYR A 306 -3.63 -7.54 1.08
N ASP A 307 -4.88 -7.92 0.82
CA ASP A 307 -5.64 -8.86 1.61
C ASP A 307 -4.99 -10.25 1.67
N PHE A 308 -4.45 -10.74 0.54
CA PHE A 308 -3.68 -11.98 0.52
C PHE A 308 -2.34 -11.83 1.26
N MET A 309 -1.66 -10.70 1.10
CA MET A 309 -0.39 -10.41 1.79
C MET A 309 -0.56 -10.47 3.31
N GLU A 310 -1.65 -9.91 3.83
CA GLU A 310 -2.01 -10.00 5.24
C GLU A 310 -2.30 -11.45 5.66
N GLN A 311 -3.16 -12.16 4.91
CA GLN A 311 -3.59 -13.52 5.24
C GLN A 311 -2.43 -14.50 5.28
N VAL A 312 -1.55 -14.48 4.27
CA VAL A 312 -0.40 -15.40 4.23
C VAL A 312 0.63 -15.04 5.31
N THR A 313 0.86 -13.75 5.55
CA THR A 313 1.77 -13.33 6.62
C THR A 313 1.23 -13.75 7.99
N ALA A 314 -0.06 -13.54 8.29
CA ALA A 314 -0.68 -13.96 9.54
C ALA A 314 -0.64 -15.49 9.74
N LEU A 315 -0.79 -16.27 8.67
CA LEU A 315 -0.72 -17.73 8.71
C LEU A 315 0.67 -18.25 9.16
N LEU A 316 1.74 -17.53 8.82
CA LEU A 316 3.11 -17.88 9.19
C LEU A 316 3.43 -17.62 10.67
N HIS A 317 2.63 -16.80 11.37
CA HIS A 317 2.88 -16.48 12.77
C HIS A 317 2.26 -17.50 13.72
N ALA A 318 2.95 -17.83 14.80
CA ALA A 318 2.43 -18.70 15.86
C ALA A 318 1.54 -17.92 16.84
N PRO A 319 0.32 -18.41 17.14
CA PRO A 319 -0.58 -17.74 18.08
C PRO A 319 0.01 -17.69 19.50
N ALA A 320 0.82 -18.66 19.88
CA ALA A 320 1.46 -18.75 21.20
C ALA A 320 2.43 -17.59 21.49
N GLY A 321 2.96 -16.93 20.46
CA GLY A 321 3.83 -15.77 20.62
C GLY A 321 3.11 -14.46 20.94
N ALA A 322 1.77 -14.43 20.83
CA ALA A 322 1.01 -13.18 20.94
C ALA A 322 1.20 -12.47 22.30
N GLU A 323 0.97 -13.19 23.39
CA GLU A 323 1.05 -12.66 24.76
C GLU A 323 2.51 -12.40 25.20
N PRO A 324 3.46 -13.36 25.05
CA PRO A 324 4.86 -13.12 25.45
C PRO A 324 5.52 -11.94 24.74
N LEU A 325 5.25 -11.76 23.43
CA LEU A 325 5.80 -10.63 22.68
C LEU A 325 5.13 -9.29 23.04
N ALA A 326 3.85 -9.31 23.40
CA ALA A 326 3.14 -8.11 23.86
C ALA A 326 3.67 -7.67 25.25
N GLU A 327 3.92 -8.61 26.16
CA GLU A 327 4.54 -8.36 27.45
C GLU A 327 5.97 -7.81 27.29
N LEU A 328 6.79 -8.43 26.42
CA LEU A 328 8.14 -7.95 26.14
C LEU A 328 8.13 -6.51 25.60
N TRP A 329 7.22 -6.21 24.69
CA TRP A 329 7.02 -4.85 24.19
C TRP A 329 6.67 -3.87 25.30
N ALA A 330 5.73 -4.24 26.18
CA ALA A 330 5.30 -3.39 27.28
C ALA A 330 6.43 -3.19 28.31
N ASP A 331 7.18 -4.24 28.63
CA ASP A 331 8.31 -4.19 29.58
C ASP A 331 9.41 -3.24 29.09
N ILE A 332 9.79 -3.32 27.79
CA ILE A 332 10.86 -2.50 27.23
C ILE A 332 10.40 -1.06 27.00
N SER A 333 9.23 -0.87 26.40
CA SER A 333 8.78 0.43 25.93
C SER A 333 8.06 1.26 27.00
N GLY A 334 7.54 0.62 28.05
CA GLY A 334 6.63 1.23 29.01
C GLY A 334 5.29 1.65 28.41
N ARG A 335 4.95 1.16 27.21
CA ARG A 335 3.70 1.45 26.48
C ARG A 335 2.70 0.31 26.62
N SER A 336 1.49 0.50 26.07
CA SER A 336 0.48 -0.55 26.08
C SER A 336 0.93 -1.82 25.34
N ALA A 337 0.65 -2.97 25.92
CA ALA A 337 0.78 -4.27 25.27
C ALA A 337 -0.18 -4.42 24.08
N ASP A 338 -1.35 -3.77 24.18
CA ASP A 338 -2.38 -3.77 23.13
C ASP A 338 -2.16 -2.65 22.11
N PHE A 339 -2.50 -2.92 20.84
CA PHE A 339 -2.41 -1.95 19.74
C PHE A 339 -3.50 -0.87 19.80
N ALA A 340 -4.72 -1.22 20.21
CA ALA A 340 -5.89 -0.35 20.14
C ALA A 340 -5.71 1.05 20.79
N PRO A 341 -5.04 1.21 21.95
CA PRO A 341 -4.79 2.54 22.52
C PRO A 341 -3.87 3.41 21.65
N GLU A 342 -2.89 2.82 20.97
CA GLU A 342 -1.99 3.55 20.07
C GLU A 342 -2.70 3.95 18.79
N GLU A 343 -3.50 3.06 18.21
CA GLU A 343 -4.37 3.38 17.05
C GLU A 343 -5.31 4.53 17.36
N LEU A 344 -6.04 4.45 18.48
CA LEU A 344 -6.98 5.50 18.90
C LEU A 344 -6.27 6.85 19.05
N ARG A 345 -5.12 6.85 19.72
CA ARG A 345 -4.32 8.07 19.91
C ARG A 345 -3.88 8.65 18.57
N ALA A 346 -3.37 7.83 17.66
CA ALA A 346 -2.93 8.28 16.35
C ALA A 346 -4.09 8.88 15.54
N ARG A 347 -5.29 8.26 15.56
CA ARG A 347 -6.50 8.78 14.90
C ARG A 347 -6.94 10.13 15.47
N GLN A 348 -6.90 10.30 16.80
CA GLN A 348 -7.22 11.55 17.47
C GLN A 348 -6.25 12.66 17.10
N GLU A 349 -4.95 12.37 17.15
CA GLU A 349 -3.89 13.33 16.85
C GLU A 349 -3.92 13.76 15.39
N LEU A 350 -3.99 12.82 14.44
CA LEU A 350 -3.98 13.17 13.02
C LEU A 350 -5.25 13.91 12.58
N LEU A 351 -6.42 13.53 13.10
CA LEU A 351 -7.66 14.24 12.80
C LEU A 351 -7.55 15.70 13.24
N ALA A 352 -6.98 15.96 14.42
CA ALA A 352 -6.82 17.29 14.97
C ALA A 352 -5.68 18.10 14.31
N TRP A 353 -4.58 17.43 13.88
CA TRP A 353 -3.39 18.13 13.42
C TRP A 353 -3.29 18.28 11.91
N GLN A 354 -3.74 17.27 11.16
CA GLN A 354 -3.50 17.21 9.72
C GLN A 354 -4.78 17.26 8.87
N PHE A 355 -5.95 17.05 9.47
CA PHE A 355 -7.22 16.96 8.75
C PHE A 355 -8.29 17.96 9.26
N ASP A 356 -7.92 18.99 10.01
CA ASP A 356 -8.89 19.94 10.59
C ASP A 356 -9.71 20.65 9.50
N ALA A 357 -9.10 21.11 8.42
CA ALA A 357 -9.82 21.75 7.31
C ALA A 357 -10.87 20.83 6.68
N GLN A 358 -10.52 19.56 6.44
CA GLN A 358 -11.45 18.56 5.87
C GLN A 358 -12.54 18.22 6.88
N HIS A 359 -12.20 18.04 8.15
CA HIS A 359 -13.15 17.78 9.23
C HIS A 359 -14.17 18.92 9.37
N ARG A 360 -13.73 20.17 9.40
CA ARG A 360 -14.62 21.34 9.45
C ARG A 360 -15.58 21.35 8.25
N ARG A 361 -15.11 21.11 7.03
CA ARG A 361 -15.96 21.05 5.83
C ARG A 361 -16.96 19.89 5.87
N CYS A 362 -16.55 18.73 6.39
CA CYS A 362 -17.45 17.61 6.63
C CYS A 362 -18.57 18.01 7.61
N VAL A 363 -18.21 18.62 8.73
CA VAL A 363 -19.20 19.12 9.72
C VAL A 363 -20.15 20.14 9.11
N GLU A 364 -19.65 21.10 8.30
CA GLU A 364 -20.51 22.10 7.63
C GLU A 364 -21.50 21.44 6.66
N ALA A 365 -21.08 20.40 5.93
CA ALA A 365 -22.00 19.65 5.05
C ALA A 365 -23.14 19.00 5.84
N PHE A 366 -22.83 18.36 6.98
CA PHE A 366 -23.86 17.80 7.85
C PHE A 366 -24.73 18.88 8.52
N VAL A 367 -24.19 20.06 8.84
CA VAL A 367 -24.94 21.21 9.34
C VAL A 367 -25.92 21.72 8.28
N ALA A 368 -25.47 21.83 7.03
CA ALA A 368 -26.33 22.24 5.92
C ALA A 368 -27.47 21.23 5.70
N LEU A 369 -27.15 19.94 5.72
CA LEU A 369 -28.14 18.86 5.64
C LEU A 369 -29.15 18.92 6.79
N ALA A 370 -28.69 19.03 8.03
CA ALA A 370 -29.57 19.11 9.20
C ALA A 370 -30.52 20.31 9.13
N ARG A 371 -30.06 21.44 8.61
CA ARG A 371 -30.86 22.67 8.44
C ARG A 371 -31.88 22.59 7.29
N SER A 372 -31.76 21.62 6.40
CA SER A 372 -32.70 21.43 5.28
C SER A 372 -34.03 20.80 5.70
N THR A 373 -34.14 20.37 6.96
CA THR A 373 -35.37 19.70 7.48
C THR A 373 -35.68 20.09 8.92
N PRO A 374 -36.95 20.35 9.27
CA PRO A 374 -37.34 20.61 10.65
C PRO A 374 -37.10 19.43 11.61
N ASP A 375 -37.00 18.20 11.11
CA ASP A 375 -36.79 17.01 11.92
C ASP A 375 -35.39 17.02 12.63
N CYS A 376 -34.52 17.92 12.22
CA CYS A 376 -33.19 18.08 12.76
C CYS A 376 -32.94 19.42 13.47
N ASP A 377 -33.98 20.23 13.74
CA ASP A 377 -33.84 21.57 14.38
C ASP A 377 -33.11 21.52 15.73
N GLY A 378 -33.09 20.39 16.41
CA GLY A 378 -32.39 20.19 17.68
C GLY A 378 -30.89 19.87 17.52
N LEU A 379 -30.40 19.63 16.30
CA LEU A 379 -29.00 19.30 16.05
C LEU A 379 -28.16 20.56 15.90
N THR A 380 -27.28 20.78 16.85
CA THR A 380 -26.33 21.91 16.77
C THR A 380 -25.05 21.53 16.05
N ARG A 381 -24.35 22.53 15.49
CA ARG A 381 -23.01 22.35 14.91
C ARG A 381 -22.05 21.62 15.87
N GLY A 382 -22.05 22.00 17.17
CA GLY A 382 -21.19 21.38 18.17
C GLY A 382 -21.49 19.91 18.43
N MET A 383 -22.75 19.50 18.39
CA MET A 383 -23.17 18.08 18.52
C MET A 383 -22.71 17.29 17.30
N LEU A 384 -22.93 17.80 16.08
CA LEU A 384 -22.50 17.15 14.85
C LEU A 384 -20.98 17.05 14.79
N HIS A 385 -20.24 18.11 15.16
CA HIS A 385 -18.78 18.11 15.23
C HIS A 385 -18.27 17.00 16.14
N ARG A 386 -18.76 16.94 17.39
CA ARG A 386 -18.34 15.90 18.36
C ARG A 386 -18.67 14.48 17.88
N ALA A 387 -19.84 14.30 17.29
CA ALA A 387 -20.26 12.98 16.84
C ALA A 387 -19.42 12.50 15.64
N ILE A 388 -19.19 13.35 14.63
CA ILE A 388 -18.35 13.04 13.46
C ILE A 388 -16.92 12.74 13.90
N GLU A 389 -16.33 13.57 14.74
CA GLU A 389 -14.99 13.40 15.30
C GLU A 389 -14.85 12.00 15.94
N ARG A 390 -15.79 11.61 16.83
CA ARG A 390 -15.72 10.35 17.55
C ARG A 390 -16.01 9.13 16.68
N LEU A 391 -16.85 9.28 15.67
CA LEU A 391 -17.04 8.24 14.66
C LEU A 391 -15.73 7.96 13.91
N LEU A 392 -15.01 9.00 13.51
CA LEU A 392 -13.73 8.88 12.82
C LEU A 392 -12.62 8.26 13.69
N TRP A 393 -12.65 8.44 15.02
CA TRP A 393 -11.70 7.81 15.94
C TRP A 393 -11.78 6.29 15.94
N VAL A 394 -12.96 5.73 15.69
CA VAL A 394 -13.23 4.28 15.85
C VAL A 394 -13.69 3.59 14.58
N PHE A 395 -13.62 4.27 13.44
CA PHE A 395 -14.10 3.74 12.17
C PHE A 395 -13.22 2.54 11.74
N PRO A 396 -13.78 1.31 11.60
CA PRO A 396 -12.98 0.08 11.51
C PRO A 396 -12.43 -0.23 10.12
N VAL A 397 -12.89 0.49 9.10
CA VAL A 397 -12.53 0.31 7.68
C VAL A 397 -12.12 1.65 7.09
N TYR A 398 -11.57 1.67 5.88
CA TYR A 398 -11.26 2.93 5.20
C TYR A 398 -12.52 3.77 5.01
N ARG A 399 -13.60 3.19 4.48
CA ARG A 399 -14.87 3.89 4.27
C ARG A 399 -16.05 2.94 4.10
N THR A 400 -17.26 3.51 4.15
CA THR A 400 -18.50 2.92 3.64
C THR A 400 -18.78 3.42 2.22
N TYR A 401 -19.79 2.83 1.55
CA TYR A 401 -20.09 3.09 0.14
C TYR A 401 -21.51 3.61 -0.08
N GLY A 402 -22.08 4.22 0.95
CA GLY A 402 -23.36 4.92 0.83
C GLY A 402 -23.27 6.14 -0.07
N THR A 403 -24.35 6.45 -0.80
CA THR A 403 -24.45 7.59 -1.74
C THR A 403 -25.26 8.76 -1.18
N GLY A 404 -25.82 8.61 0.04
CA GLY A 404 -26.76 9.54 0.65
C GLY A 404 -28.22 9.22 0.35
N GLU A 405 -28.51 8.45 -0.70
CA GLU A 405 -29.86 7.92 -1.02
C GLU A 405 -29.98 6.43 -0.67
N ALA A 406 -28.89 5.71 -0.75
CA ALA A 406 -28.80 4.28 -0.46
C ALA A 406 -27.42 3.93 0.07
N ALA A 407 -27.30 2.74 0.65
CA ALA A 407 -26.02 2.14 1.03
C ALA A 407 -26.04 0.62 0.78
N PRO A 408 -24.90 0.02 0.44
CA PRO A 408 -24.77 -1.42 0.31
C PRO A 408 -25.11 -2.15 1.61
N LEU A 409 -25.65 -3.37 1.50
CA LEU A 409 -25.93 -4.21 2.68
C LEU A 409 -24.65 -4.57 3.46
N ALA A 410 -23.53 -4.65 2.79
CA ALA A 410 -22.21 -4.88 3.42
C ALA A 410 -21.89 -3.81 4.48
N ASP A 411 -22.31 -2.55 4.26
CA ASP A 411 -22.06 -1.44 5.19
C ASP A 411 -22.84 -1.56 6.52
N VAL A 412 -23.87 -2.40 6.60
CA VAL A 412 -24.70 -2.56 7.82
C VAL A 412 -23.84 -3.02 8.99
N ARG A 413 -23.04 -4.08 8.80
CA ARG A 413 -22.14 -4.61 9.83
C ARG A 413 -21.12 -3.57 10.28
N ILE A 414 -20.58 -2.79 9.35
CA ILE A 414 -19.63 -1.73 9.64
C ILE A 414 -20.28 -0.67 10.53
N ARG A 415 -21.47 -0.17 10.15
CA ARG A 415 -22.20 0.83 10.96
C ARG A 415 -22.56 0.33 12.35
N ASP A 416 -22.95 -0.95 12.49
CA ASP A 416 -23.23 -1.56 13.79
C ASP A 416 -21.97 -1.66 14.67
N THR A 417 -20.84 -2.04 14.09
CA THR A 417 -19.55 -2.07 14.79
C THR A 417 -19.13 -0.67 15.26
N VAL A 418 -19.23 0.33 14.37
CA VAL A 418 -18.94 1.73 14.71
C VAL A 418 -19.84 2.23 15.83
N ARG A 419 -21.16 1.94 15.77
CA ARG A 419 -22.12 2.32 16.83
C ARG A 419 -21.72 1.75 18.20
N GLN A 420 -21.25 0.51 18.24
CA GLN A 420 -20.78 -0.14 19.47
C GLN A 420 -19.49 0.51 19.98
N ARG A 421 -18.49 0.69 19.11
CA ARG A 421 -17.18 1.23 19.50
C ARG A 421 -17.27 2.68 19.95
N VAL A 422 -18.09 3.51 19.30
CA VAL A 422 -18.20 4.93 19.62
C VAL A 422 -18.94 5.21 20.94
N ALA A 423 -19.70 4.24 21.45
CA ALA A 423 -20.58 4.44 22.62
C ALA A 423 -19.85 4.94 23.87
N GLU A 424 -18.62 4.51 24.11
CA GLU A 424 -17.80 4.93 25.24
C GLU A 424 -17.33 6.39 25.18
N PHE A 425 -17.28 6.98 23.97
CA PHE A 425 -16.81 8.34 23.74
C PHE A 425 -17.96 9.36 23.64
N VAL A 426 -19.20 8.90 23.53
CA VAL A 426 -20.36 9.75 23.30
C VAL A 426 -20.82 10.39 24.61
N PRO A 427 -21.00 11.75 24.68
CA PRO A 427 -21.54 12.38 25.86
C PRO A 427 -22.95 11.87 26.20
N PRO A 428 -23.32 11.81 27.47
CA PRO A 428 -24.65 11.42 27.89
C PRO A 428 -25.74 12.24 27.16
N GLY A 429 -26.68 11.57 26.51
CA GLY A 429 -27.78 12.19 25.76
C GLY A 429 -27.48 12.50 24.30
N GLU A 430 -26.26 12.35 23.80
CA GLU A 430 -25.91 12.61 22.39
C GLU A 430 -25.91 11.35 21.50
N GLY A 431 -26.23 10.16 22.00
CA GLY A 431 -26.29 8.93 21.19
C GLY A 431 -27.21 9.03 19.98
N ALA A 432 -28.32 9.74 20.08
CA ALA A 432 -29.22 9.98 18.96
C ALA A 432 -28.60 10.82 17.82
N VAL A 433 -27.57 11.63 18.10
CA VAL A 433 -26.83 12.37 17.07
C VAL A 433 -25.97 11.42 16.25
N VAL A 434 -25.29 10.48 16.92
CA VAL A 434 -24.53 9.40 16.27
C VAL A 434 -25.46 8.56 15.39
N ASP A 435 -26.59 8.12 15.93
CA ASP A 435 -27.58 7.33 15.18
C ASP A 435 -28.10 8.09 13.95
N ARG A 436 -28.27 9.42 14.05
CA ARG A 436 -28.68 10.24 12.93
C ARG A 436 -27.62 10.29 11.82
N ILE A 437 -26.33 10.46 12.17
CA ILE A 437 -25.25 10.46 11.19
C ILE A 437 -25.15 9.08 10.53
N LEU A 438 -25.17 8.00 11.31
CA LEU A 438 -25.17 6.63 10.76
C LEU A 438 -26.39 6.35 9.87
N GLY A 439 -27.56 6.92 10.19
CA GLY A 439 -28.74 6.89 9.33
C GLY A 439 -28.52 7.60 8.00
N TRP A 440 -27.91 8.77 7.99
CA TRP A 440 -27.54 9.46 6.74
C TRP A 440 -26.52 8.66 5.92
N LEU A 441 -25.51 8.05 6.57
CA LEU A 441 -24.57 7.15 5.89
C LEU A 441 -25.26 5.91 5.31
N ALA A 442 -26.42 5.53 5.86
CA ALA A 442 -27.26 4.44 5.34
C ALA A 442 -28.22 4.89 4.22
N GLY A 443 -28.32 6.18 3.92
CA GLY A 443 -29.33 6.73 3.02
C GLY A 443 -30.74 6.80 3.61
N GLU A 444 -30.88 6.73 4.93
CA GLU A 444 -32.16 6.64 5.64
C GLU A 444 -32.56 7.91 6.40
N GLY A 445 -31.72 8.94 6.38
CA GLY A 445 -31.95 10.17 7.13
C GLY A 445 -32.89 11.15 6.43
N PRO A 446 -33.55 12.06 7.17
CA PRO A 446 -34.32 13.16 6.59
C PRO A 446 -33.44 14.26 6.02
N GLY A 447 -33.97 15.07 5.14
CA GLY A 447 -33.34 16.27 4.60
C GLY A 447 -33.26 16.25 3.07
N ASP A 448 -32.56 17.25 2.55
CA ASP A 448 -32.33 17.39 1.10
C ASP A 448 -31.38 16.32 0.59
N VAL A 449 -31.74 15.64 -0.50
CA VAL A 449 -31.01 14.49 -1.05
C VAL A 449 -29.60 14.90 -1.55
N ALA A 450 -29.48 16.06 -2.20
CA ALA A 450 -28.18 16.51 -2.70
C ALA A 450 -27.24 16.89 -1.56
N LEU A 451 -27.77 17.50 -0.49
CA LEU A 451 -26.99 17.79 0.72
C LEU A 451 -26.62 16.50 1.47
N ALA A 452 -27.47 15.48 1.44
CA ALA A 452 -27.16 14.17 2.02
C ALA A 452 -26.01 13.50 1.25
N ALA A 453 -26.07 13.48 -0.08
CA ALA A 453 -24.99 12.95 -0.91
C ALA A 453 -23.66 13.66 -0.64
N GLU A 454 -23.69 15.00 -0.55
CA GLU A 454 -22.49 15.80 -0.26
C GLU A 454 -21.91 15.51 1.14
N ALA A 455 -22.76 15.42 2.18
CA ALA A 455 -22.32 15.15 3.53
C ALA A 455 -21.71 13.75 3.66
N VAL A 456 -22.34 12.74 3.07
CA VAL A 456 -21.86 11.34 3.05
C VAL A 456 -20.55 11.26 2.28
N ARG A 457 -20.44 11.87 1.11
CA ARG A 457 -19.21 11.94 0.32
C ARG A 457 -18.05 12.51 1.14
N LYS A 458 -18.25 13.68 1.78
CA LYS A 458 -17.20 14.32 2.59
C LYS A 458 -16.77 13.47 3.80
N PHE A 459 -17.72 12.78 4.44
CA PHE A 459 -17.37 11.85 5.52
C PHE A 459 -16.50 10.69 5.01
N GLN A 460 -16.91 10.06 3.93
CA GLN A 460 -16.20 8.89 3.36
C GLN A 460 -14.82 9.27 2.80
N GLN A 461 -14.70 10.43 2.12
CA GLN A 461 -13.41 10.95 1.64
C GLN A 461 -12.50 11.45 2.77
N LEU A 462 -13.01 11.60 3.99
CA LEU A 462 -12.21 11.91 5.19
C LEU A 462 -11.86 10.65 5.98
N SER A 463 -12.76 9.67 6.10
CA SER A 463 -12.50 8.46 6.87
C SER A 463 -11.38 7.59 6.28
N ALA A 464 -11.30 7.48 4.95
CA ALA A 464 -10.26 6.71 4.27
C ALA A 464 -8.84 7.24 4.54
N PRO A 465 -8.51 8.53 4.32
CA PRO A 465 -7.18 9.05 4.62
C PRO A 465 -6.82 9.00 6.11
N ILE A 466 -7.80 9.12 7.02
CA ILE A 466 -7.54 8.96 8.47
C ILE A 466 -7.17 7.51 8.77
N ALA A 467 -7.88 6.52 8.22
CA ALA A 467 -7.56 5.11 8.41
C ALA A 467 -6.13 4.82 7.91
N ALA A 468 -5.79 5.21 6.67
CA ALA A 468 -4.48 4.98 6.10
C ALA A 468 -3.38 5.70 6.90
N LYS A 469 -3.49 7.02 7.10
CA LYS A 469 -2.41 7.81 7.70
C LYS A 469 -2.26 7.63 9.20
N ALA A 470 -3.36 7.46 9.95
CA ALA A 470 -3.26 7.27 11.39
C ALA A 470 -2.79 5.86 11.76
N VAL A 471 -3.22 4.85 11.04
CA VAL A 471 -2.87 3.45 11.35
C VAL A 471 -1.54 3.10 10.69
N GLU A 472 -1.50 3.10 9.35
CA GLU A 472 -0.39 2.52 8.60
C GLU A 472 0.85 3.42 8.60
N ASP A 473 0.67 4.75 8.46
CA ASP A 473 1.77 5.70 8.41
C ASP A 473 2.01 6.45 9.75
N THR A 474 1.43 5.99 10.85
CA THR A 474 1.70 6.56 12.16
C THR A 474 1.74 5.48 13.25
N ALA A 475 0.61 4.80 13.56
CA ALA A 475 0.57 3.85 14.66
C ALA A 475 1.51 2.66 14.45
N PHE A 476 1.70 2.20 13.21
CA PHE A 476 2.64 1.12 12.89
C PHE A 476 4.11 1.48 13.11
N TYR A 477 4.44 2.77 13.14
CA TYR A 477 5.76 3.27 13.53
C TYR A 477 5.89 3.55 15.04
N ARG A 478 4.82 3.33 15.80
CA ARG A 478 4.77 3.53 17.25
C ARG A 478 4.64 2.25 18.04
N TYR A 479 4.18 1.16 17.44
CA TYR A 479 3.88 -0.10 18.09
C TYR A 479 4.85 -1.20 17.63
N GLY A 480 5.65 -1.72 18.56
CA GLY A 480 6.76 -2.62 18.23
C GLY A 480 6.59 -4.05 18.77
N ARG A 481 5.37 -4.55 19.03
CA ARG A 481 5.18 -5.95 19.49
C ARG A 481 5.89 -6.95 18.58
N LEU A 482 5.61 -6.89 17.28
CA LEU A 482 6.32 -7.64 16.24
C LEU A 482 6.13 -6.93 14.89
N LEU A 483 7.23 -6.40 14.34
CA LEU A 483 7.19 -5.49 13.21
C LEU A 483 6.69 -6.14 11.91
N SER A 484 6.76 -7.47 11.78
CA SER A 484 6.15 -8.19 10.65
C SER A 484 4.62 -8.11 10.58
N ARG A 485 3.96 -7.64 11.65
CA ARG A 485 2.51 -7.41 11.66
C ARG A 485 2.12 -5.95 11.40
N ASN A 486 3.10 -5.09 11.10
CA ASN A 486 2.91 -3.66 10.84
C ASN A 486 3.18 -3.38 9.35
N ASP A 487 2.25 -3.73 8.47
CA ASP A 487 2.35 -3.49 7.03
C ASP A 487 1.01 -3.01 6.47
N VAL A 488 0.99 -2.52 5.22
CA VAL A 488 -0.20 -1.98 4.56
C VAL A 488 -1.33 -3.01 4.54
N GLY A 489 -2.48 -2.65 5.07
CA GLY A 489 -3.65 -3.51 5.14
C GLY A 489 -3.62 -4.57 6.26
N PHE A 490 -2.63 -4.54 7.14
CA PHE A 490 -2.50 -5.50 8.24
C PHE A 490 -3.24 -5.03 9.50
N ASP A 491 -3.68 -6.00 10.29
CA ASP A 491 -4.15 -5.77 11.66
C ASP A 491 -3.04 -6.10 12.67
N ALA A 492 -2.40 -5.05 13.21
CA ALA A 492 -1.35 -5.23 14.23
C ALA A 492 -1.86 -5.77 15.57
N ALA A 493 -3.17 -5.72 15.83
CA ALA A 493 -3.76 -6.35 17.03
C ALA A 493 -3.77 -7.88 16.88
N ARG A 494 -3.95 -8.41 15.65
CA ARG A 494 -3.98 -9.83 15.37
C ARG A 494 -2.58 -10.39 15.13
N MET A 495 -2.15 -11.39 15.91
CA MET A 495 -0.85 -12.05 15.69
C MET A 495 -0.88 -13.04 14.53
N SER A 496 -1.87 -13.92 14.50
CA SER A 496 -1.90 -15.06 13.58
C SER A 496 -3.27 -15.28 12.96
N LEU A 497 -3.30 -16.04 11.87
CA LEU A 497 -4.49 -16.60 11.25
C LEU A 497 -4.42 -18.13 11.36
N ASP A 498 -5.51 -18.77 11.78
CA ASP A 498 -5.56 -20.22 11.80
C ASP A 498 -5.74 -20.82 10.39
N ILE A 499 -5.40 -22.11 10.25
CA ILE A 499 -5.42 -22.82 8.97
C ILE A 499 -6.85 -22.91 8.40
N ASP A 500 -7.86 -23.13 9.25
CA ASP A 500 -9.25 -23.25 8.82
C ASP A 500 -9.77 -21.91 8.30
N ALA A 501 -9.44 -20.81 8.96
CA ALA A 501 -9.78 -19.45 8.50
C ALA A 501 -9.09 -19.13 7.16
N PHE A 502 -7.82 -19.51 6.99
CA PHE A 502 -7.14 -19.37 5.70
C PHE A 502 -7.83 -20.19 4.60
N HIS A 503 -8.17 -21.46 4.87
CA HIS A 503 -8.92 -22.28 3.92
C HIS A 503 -10.28 -21.65 3.56
N ALA A 504 -11.01 -21.13 4.54
CA ALA A 504 -12.29 -20.45 4.30
C ALA A 504 -12.13 -19.23 3.38
N ALA A 505 -11.10 -18.42 3.61
CA ALA A 505 -10.79 -17.27 2.75
C ALA A 505 -10.43 -17.70 1.31
N MET A 506 -9.68 -18.78 1.13
CA MET A 506 -9.33 -19.29 -0.20
C MET A 506 -10.52 -19.93 -0.94
N ILE A 507 -11.46 -20.54 -0.23
CA ILE A 507 -12.73 -21.03 -0.80
C ILE A 507 -13.59 -19.86 -1.26
N GLU A 508 -13.70 -18.82 -0.46
CA GLU A 508 -14.42 -17.58 -0.82
C GLU A 508 -13.78 -16.92 -2.04
N ARG A 509 -12.45 -16.79 -2.05
CA ARG A 509 -11.69 -16.24 -3.19
C ARG A 509 -11.90 -17.07 -4.45
N ALA A 510 -11.89 -18.39 -4.38
CA ALA A 510 -12.16 -19.27 -5.52
C ALA A 510 -13.55 -19.07 -6.12
N ARG A 511 -14.54 -18.78 -5.26
CA ARG A 511 -15.93 -18.58 -5.66
C ARG A 511 -16.19 -17.20 -6.25
N ASP A 512 -15.70 -16.14 -5.58
CA ASP A 512 -16.11 -14.76 -5.84
C ASP A 512 -15.05 -13.98 -6.60
N TRP A 513 -13.76 -14.27 -6.40
CA TRP A 513 -12.62 -13.50 -6.88
C TRP A 513 -11.48 -14.38 -7.43
N PRO A 514 -11.77 -15.36 -8.34
CA PRO A 514 -10.76 -16.33 -8.81
C PRO A 514 -9.59 -15.69 -9.58
N SER A 515 -9.75 -14.45 -10.01
CA SER A 515 -8.74 -13.67 -10.75
C SER A 515 -8.17 -12.48 -9.95
N ALA A 516 -8.47 -12.35 -8.64
CA ALA A 516 -7.82 -11.33 -7.81
C ALA A 516 -6.31 -11.53 -7.76
N MET A 517 -5.54 -10.44 -7.61
CA MET A 517 -4.10 -10.56 -7.45
C MET A 517 -3.71 -11.17 -6.11
N LEU A 518 -2.55 -11.80 -6.10
CA LEU A 518 -1.91 -12.40 -4.93
C LEU A 518 -0.53 -11.77 -4.78
N ALA A 519 -0.42 -10.73 -3.98
CA ALA A 519 0.84 -10.07 -3.68
C ALA A 519 1.41 -10.54 -2.34
N THR A 520 2.73 -10.61 -2.23
CA THR A 520 3.46 -10.75 -0.97
C THR A 520 4.48 -9.63 -0.79
N ALA A 521 4.80 -8.92 -1.87
CA ALA A 521 5.57 -7.67 -1.87
C ALA A 521 4.97 -6.71 -2.88
N THR A 522 5.04 -5.40 -2.60
CA THR A 522 4.57 -4.33 -3.46
C THR A 522 5.54 -3.15 -3.41
N HIS A 523 5.28 -2.10 -4.19
CA HIS A 523 6.05 -0.85 -4.11
C HIS A 523 5.77 -0.01 -2.84
N ASP A 524 4.76 -0.38 -2.04
CA ASP A 524 4.31 0.32 -0.84
C ASP A 524 4.45 -0.49 0.45
N HIS A 525 4.92 -1.74 0.38
CA HIS A 525 5.12 -2.52 1.60
C HIS A 525 6.10 -1.82 2.56
N LYS A 526 5.89 -1.99 3.84
CA LYS A 526 6.78 -1.43 4.85
C LYS A 526 7.99 -2.33 5.13
N ARG A 527 7.85 -3.62 4.88
CA ARG A 527 8.91 -4.63 5.00
C ARG A 527 8.77 -5.69 3.91
N GLY A 528 9.90 -6.05 3.31
CA GLY A 528 9.97 -7.09 2.29
C GLY A 528 9.41 -8.43 2.76
N GLU A 529 9.00 -9.27 1.82
CA GLU A 529 8.32 -10.53 2.12
C GLU A 529 9.18 -11.47 2.97
N ASP A 530 10.50 -11.48 2.80
CA ASP A 530 11.41 -12.33 3.57
C ASP A 530 11.83 -11.69 4.91
N VAL A 531 11.77 -10.36 5.04
CA VAL A 531 11.85 -9.68 6.35
C VAL A 531 10.70 -10.13 7.24
N ARG A 532 9.47 -10.12 6.71
CA ARG A 532 8.29 -10.56 7.45
C ARG A 532 8.36 -12.06 7.77
N ALA A 533 8.81 -12.88 6.82
CA ALA A 533 8.99 -14.32 7.01
C ALA A 533 10.00 -14.66 8.12
N ARG A 534 11.12 -13.92 8.18
CA ARG A 534 12.14 -14.06 9.24
C ARG A 534 11.62 -13.59 10.59
N LEU A 535 11.01 -12.40 10.65
CA LEU A 535 10.43 -11.89 11.90
C LEU A 535 9.31 -12.78 12.43
N ALA A 536 8.54 -13.46 11.57
CA ALA A 536 7.49 -14.39 11.98
C ALA A 536 8.02 -15.53 12.87
N VAL A 537 9.27 -15.97 12.64
CA VAL A 537 9.93 -17.01 13.44
C VAL A 537 9.97 -16.65 14.92
N LEU A 538 10.11 -15.36 15.26
CA LEU A 538 10.15 -14.88 16.65
C LEU A 538 8.86 -15.19 17.41
N SER A 539 7.73 -15.31 16.71
CA SER A 539 6.45 -15.70 17.34
C SER A 539 6.43 -17.16 17.81
N GLU A 540 7.33 -18.00 17.29
CA GLU A 540 7.44 -19.42 17.66
C GLU A 540 8.42 -19.65 18.80
N ILE A 541 9.37 -18.73 18.98
CA ILE A 541 10.47 -18.82 19.97
C ILE A 541 10.53 -17.56 20.84
N PRO A 542 9.41 -17.09 21.43
CA PRO A 542 9.34 -15.80 22.11
C PRO A 542 10.28 -15.69 23.31
N ASP A 543 10.53 -16.77 24.06
CA ASP A 543 11.44 -16.78 25.22
C ASP A 543 12.91 -16.62 24.79
N LEU A 544 13.28 -17.27 23.70
CA LEU A 544 14.62 -17.13 23.13
C LEU A 544 14.82 -15.71 22.57
N TRP A 545 13.81 -15.19 21.86
CA TRP A 545 13.83 -13.80 21.40
C TRP A 545 13.93 -12.81 22.55
N ARG A 546 13.18 -12.98 23.64
CA ARG A 546 13.27 -12.14 24.85
C ARG A 546 14.71 -12.09 25.35
N SER A 547 15.36 -13.24 25.47
CA SER A 547 16.74 -13.34 25.95
C SER A 547 17.73 -12.56 25.07
N HIS A 548 17.61 -12.68 23.74
CA HIS A 548 18.46 -11.95 22.80
C HIS A 548 18.13 -10.45 22.80
N ALA A 549 16.84 -10.07 22.80
CA ALA A 549 16.42 -8.68 22.81
C ALA A 549 16.90 -7.92 24.05
N GLU A 550 16.78 -8.53 25.23
CA GLU A 550 17.29 -7.97 26.50
C GLU A 550 18.81 -7.85 26.47
N HIS A 551 19.53 -8.89 26.01
CA HIS A 551 20.98 -8.87 25.87
C HIS A 551 21.46 -7.80 24.87
N TRP A 552 20.81 -7.69 23.72
CA TRP A 552 21.15 -6.67 22.74
C TRP A 552 20.85 -5.25 23.22
N HIS A 553 19.81 -5.11 24.02
CA HIS A 553 19.50 -3.84 24.67
C HIS A 553 20.60 -3.42 25.67
N GLU A 554 21.16 -4.38 26.42
CA GLU A 554 22.33 -4.15 27.29
C GLU A 554 23.57 -3.77 26.48
N LEU A 555 23.83 -4.45 25.35
CA LEU A 555 24.96 -4.13 24.46
C LEU A 555 24.78 -2.76 23.78
N ALA A 556 23.56 -2.35 23.49
CA ALA A 556 23.23 -1.05 22.91
C ALA A 556 23.32 0.11 23.93
N ALA A 557 23.14 -0.17 25.22
CA ALA A 557 23.03 0.83 26.28
C ALA A 557 24.14 1.89 26.29
N PRO A 558 25.43 1.57 26.02
CA PRO A 558 26.51 2.58 25.97
C PRO A 558 26.34 3.63 24.88
N TYR A 559 25.54 3.35 23.85
CA TYR A 559 25.31 4.18 22.66
C TYR A 559 23.89 4.78 22.62
N ALA A 560 22.99 4.30 23.47
CA ALA A 560 21.56 4.65 23.48
C ALA A 560 21.21 5.81 24.42
N GLU A 561 22.18 6.60 24.90
CA GLU A 561 21.90 7.73 25.80
C GLU A 561 20.95 8.75 25.13
N GLY A 562 19.78 8.93 25.72
CA GLY A 562 18.75 9.85 25.21
C GLY A 562 17.91 9.30 24.04
N VAL A 563 18.09 8.04 23.66
CA VAL A 563 17.22 7.31 22.73
C VAL A 563 16.10 6.62 23.51
N ASP A 564 14.87 6.67 22.97
CA ASP A 564 13.72 5.98 23.58
C ASP A 564 13.91 4.44 23.50
N PRO A 565 13.68 3.69 24.58
CA PRO A 565 13.80 2.24 24.55
C PRO A 565 12.92 1.55 23.51
N ALA A 566 11.75 2.12 23.19
CA ALA A 566 10.88 1.63 22.13
C ALA A 566 11.54 1.76 20.75
N ASP A 567 12.18 2.90 20.46
CA ASP A 567 12.87 3.12 19.19
C ASP A 567 14.11 2.22 19.08
N THR A 568 14.82 1.98 20.19
CA THR A 568 15.90 1.00 20.26
C THR A 568 15.40 -0.41 19.96
N TYR A 569 14.28 -0.85 20.57
CA TYR A 569 13.75 -2.20 20.36
C TYR A 569 13.26 -2.41 18.91
N MET A 570 12.61 -1.40 18.33
CA MET A 570 12.21 -1.48 16.91
C MET A 570 13.42 -1.49 15.97
N LEU A 571 14.49 -0.77 16.29
CA LEU A 571 15.75 -0.86 15.57
C LEU A 571 16.33 -2.29 15.63
N LEU A 572 16.37 -2.92 16.80
CA LEU A 572 16.91 -4.28 16.99
C LEU A 572 16.11 -5.31 16.17
N GLN A 573 14.77 -5.23 16.18
CA GLN A 573 13.93 -6.07 15.29
C GLN A 573 14.23 -5.81 13.80
N THR A 574 14.43 -4.55 13.43
CA THR A 574 14.73 -4.18 12.04
C THR A 574 16.09 -4.72 11.61
N LEU A 575 17.13 -4.59 12.42
CA LEU A 575 18.45 -5.16 12.17
C LEU A 575 18.38 -6.69 12.00
N PHE A 576 17.68 -7.37 12.91
CA PHE A 576 17.47 -8.82 12.81
C PHE A 576 16.72 -9.20 11.53
N GLY A 577 15.60 -8.52 11.24
CA GLY A 577 14.76 -8.83 10.10
C GLY A 577 15.43 -8.60 8.74
N THR A 578 16.25 -7.56 8.63
CA THR A 578 16.90 -7.13 7.39
C THR A 578 18.36 -7.54 7.27
N TRP A 579 18.91 -8.31 8.23
CA TRP A 579 20.30 -8.75 8.21
C TRP A 579 20.62 -9.45 6.90
N PRO A 580 21.56 -8.92 6.10
CA PRO A 580 21.87 -9.49 4.79
C PRO A 580 22.42 -10.92 4.91
N VAL A 581 22.03 -11.79 3.97
CA VAL A 581 22.37 -13.23 4.03
C VAL A 581 23.88 -13.47 3.97
N ASP A 582 24.60 -12.66 3.18
CA ASP A 582 26.03 -12.82 2.92
C ASP A 582 26.89 -11.73 3.61
N LEU A 583 26.34 -11.04 4.61
CA LEU A 583 27.07 -9.98 5.31
C LEU A 583 28.17 -10.58 6.20
N ASP A 584 29.43 -10.33 5.82
CA ASP A 584 30.56 -10.58 6.72
C ASP A 584 30.65 -9.49 7.79
N ALA A 585 30.43 -9.86 9.05
CA ALA A 585 30.50 -8.96 10.19
C ALA A 585 31.92 -8.34 10.42
N LEU A 586 32.92 -8.76 9.65
CA LEU A 586 34.28 -8.20 9.63
C LEU A 586 34.51 -7.25 8.44
N ASP A 587 33.58 -7.19 7.48
CA ASP A 587 33.67 -6.27 6.34
C ASP A 587 33.11 -4.89 6.74
N ALA A 588 34.02 -3.98 7.07
CA ALA A 588 33.66 -2.64 7.55
C ALA A 588 32.97 -1.78 6.46
N GLU A 589 33.25 -2.01 5.18
CA GLU A 589 32.63 -1.27 4.08
C GLU A 589 31.17 -1.74 3.91
N ALA A 590 30.92 -3.05 3.86
CA ALA A 590 29.60 -3.63 3.77
C ALA A 590 28.73 -3.28 5.00
N LEU A 591 29.29 -3.30 6.20
CA LEU A 591 28.61 -2.86 7.42
C LEU A 591 28.23 -1.37 7.37
N SER A 592 29.12 -0.52 6.85
CA SER A 592 28.85 0.92 6.71
C SER A 592 27.75 1.20 5.69
N GLU A 593 27.74 0.52 4.54
CA GLU A 593 26.67 0.63 3.56
C GLU A 593 25.32 0.18 4.14
N TYR A 594 25.32 -0.94 4.86
CA TYR A 594 24.13 -1.41 5.55
C TYR A 594 23.66 -0.44 6.63
N ALA A 595 24.58 0.16 7.40
CA ALA A 595 24.25 1.15 8.41
C ALA A 595 23.56 2.39 7.82
N GLU A 596 24.05 2.93 6.70
CA GLU A 596 23.42 4.10 6.06
C GLU A 596 22.03 3.77 5.51
N ARG A 597 21.81 2.55 5.02
CA ARG A 597 20.48 2.08 4.63
C ARG A 597 19.50 2.05 5.84
N ILE A 598 19.96 1.55 6.99
CA ILE A 598 19.17 1.51 8.23
C ILE A 598 18.91 2.92 8.76
N VAL A 599 19.88 3.82 8.68
CA VAL A 599 19.73 5.24 9.08
C VAL A 599 18.65 5.93 8.22
N ALA A 600 18.68 5.74 6.90
CA ALA A 600 17.66 6.31 6.02
C ALA A 600 16.24 5.81 6.34
N TRP A 601 16.09 4.51 6.64
CA TRP A 601 14.83 3.96 7.13
C TRP A 601 14.42 4.55 8.49
N GLN A 602 15.36 4.68 9.42
CA GLN A 602 15.11 5.15 10.79
C GLN A 602 14.65 6.61 10.80
N GLU A 603 15.22 7.47 9.96
CA GLU A 603 14.77 8.86 9.79
C GLU A 603 13.27 8.90 9.42
N LYS A 604 12.89 8.13 8.41
CA LYS A 604 11.48 8.02 8.01
C LYS A 604 10.61 7.48 9.15
N ALA A 605 11.04 6.41 9.81
CA ALA A 605 10.28 5.78 10.89
C ALA A 605 10.03 6.75 12.06
N LEU A 606 11.04 7.52 12.47
CA LEU A 606 10.93 8.51 13.53
C LEU A 606 9.97 9.65 13.16
N ARG A 607 10.06 10.14 11.92
CA ARG A 607 9.21 11.24 11.44
C ARG A 607 7.76 10.80 11.24
N GLU A 608 7.51 9.57 10.75
CA GLU A 608 6.17 9.02 10.63
C GLU A 608 5.55 8.67 11.99
N ALA A 609 6.32 8.26 12.97
CA ALA A 609 5.85 8.06 14.32
C ALA A 609 5.27 9.33 14.97
N LYS A 610 5.77 10.52 14.61
CA LYS A 610 5.31 11.83 15.11
C LYS A 610 5.29 11.94 16.66
N LEU A 611 6.19 11.21 17.33
CA LEU A 611 6.28 11.23 18.78
C LEU A 611 7.33 12.22 19.30
N ARG A 612 8.48 12.28 18.63
CA ARG A 612 9.62 13.14 18.97
C ARG A 612 10.06 13.99 17.80
N SER A 613 10.00 13.45 16.61
CA SER A 613 10.29 14.11 15.34
C SER A 613 9.12 13.97 14.40
N SER A 614 8.98 14.87 13.43
CA SER A 614 8.00 14.78 12.34
C SER A 614 8.54 15.45 11.08
N TRP A 615 7.88 15.25 9.94
CA TRP A 615 8.23 15.93 8.70
C TRP A 615 8.07 17.46 8.82
N GLU A 616 7.10 17.92 9.59
CA GLU A 616 6.81 19.35 9.81
C GLU A 616 7.72 20.02 10.85
N ALA A 617 8.27 19.24 11.78
CA ALA A 617 9.12 19.70 12.87
C ALA A 617 10.16 18.64 13.24
N PRO A 618 11.21 18.46 12.42
CA PRO A 618 12.27 17.49 12.69
C PRO A 618 13.03 17.86 13.99
N ASP A 619 13.18 16.88 14.91
CA ASP A 619 14.14 16.97 16.01
C ASP A 619 15.48 16.35 15.58
N GLU A 620 16.26 17.13 14.83
CA GLU A 620 17.55 16.70 14.29
C GLU A 620 18.50 16.18 15.39
N ALA A 621 18.41 16.71 16.60
CA ALA A 621 19.23 16.26 17.71
C ALA A 621 18.83 14.87 18.21
N TYR A 622 17.54 14.55 18.20
CA TYR A 622 17.04 13.22 18.53
C TYR A 622 17.34 12.24 17.38
N GLU A 623 17.04 12.61 16.15
CA GLU A 623 17.35 11.81 14.96
C GLU A 623 18.85 11.44 14.92
N THR A 624 19.76 12.41 15.15
CA THR A 624 21.20 12.17 15.19
C THR A 624 21.57 11.12 16.24
N ARG A 625 21.01 11.17 17.45
CA ARG A 625 21.29 10.15 18.50
C ARG A 625 20.84 8.75 18.07
N CYS A 626 19.67 8.65 17.44
CA CYS A 626 19.16 7.37 16.92
C CYS A 626 20.06 6.83 15.77
N HIS A 627 20.48 7.68 14.86
CA HIS A 627 21.38 7.34 13.77
C HIS A 627 22.76 6.91 14.27
N ASP A 628 23.30 7.62 15.26
CA ASP A 628 24.60 7.28 15.89
C ASP A 628 24.54 5.93 16.62
N LEU A 629 23.39 5.59 17.25
CA LEU A 629 23.15 4.27 17.80
C LEU A 629 23.21 3.18 16.74
N ALA A 630 22.50 3.36 15.61
CA ALA A 630 22.50 2.40 14.52
C ALA A 630 23.91 2.18 13.95
N ARG A 631 24.64 3.28 13.68
CA ARG A 631 26.05 3.21 13.23
C ARG A 631 26.96 2.55 14.25
N ALA A 632 26.78 2.81 15.54
CA ALA A 632 27.59 2.23 16.58
C ALA A 632 27.38 0.72 16.72
N LEU A 633 26.14 0.24 16.58
CA LEU A 633 25.83 -1.20 16.62
C LEU A 633 26.41 -1.94 15.41
N LEU A 634 26.51 -1.27 14.24
CA LEU A 634 27.01 -1.82 12.99
C LEU A 634 28.51 -1.51 12.75
N ASP A 635 29.24 -1.11 13.80
CA ASP A 635 30.68 -0.86 13.75
C ASP A 635 31.44 -2.04 14.38
N ALA A 636 32.27 -2.73 13.59
CA ALA A 636 33.00 -3.92 13.99
C ALA A 636 34.00 -3.68 15.16
N GLU A 637 34.59 -2.46 15.26
CA GLU A 637 35.51 -2.12 16.33
C GLU A 637 34.79 -1.81 17.66
N ARG A 638 33.58 -1.22 17.56
CA ARG A 638 32.80 -0.77 18.72
C ARG A 638 31.88 -1.84 19.27
N SER A 639 31.27 -2.65 18.41
CA SER A 639 30.16 -3.56 18.77
C SER A 639 30.37 -5.01 18.33
N ALA A 640 31.63 -5.50 18.37
CA ALA A 640 31.96 -6.87 17.99
C ALA A 640 31.11 -7.94 18.70
N ALA A 641 30.74 -7.72 19.97
CA ALA A 641 29.88 -8.65 20.72
C ALA A 641 28.45 -8.69 20.15
N PHE A 642 27.87 -7.53 19.84
CA PHE A 642 26.54 -7.45 19.22
C PHE A 642 26.55 -8.09 17.82
N LEU A 643 27.52 -7.75 16.99
CA LEU A 643 27.66 -8.30 15.62
C LEU A 643 27.82 -9.82 15.63
N GLY A 644 28.63 -10.36 16.58
CA GLY A 644 28.79 -11.79 16.72
C GLY A 644 27.51 -12.49 17.14
N ASP A 645 26.75 -11.92 18.08
CA ASP A 645 25.53 -12.52 18.60
C ASP A 645 24.36 -12.43 17.58
N ILE A 646 24.17 -11.27 16.92
CA ILE A 646 23.11 -11.13 15.89
C ILE A 646 23.36 -12.07 14.70
N THR A 647 24.62 -12.19 14.24
CA THR A 647 24.97 -13.12 13.17
C THR A 647 24.66 -14.55 13.58
N ALA A 648 25.09 -14.97 14.78
CA ALA A 648 24.82 -16.32 15.25
C ALA A 648 23.31 -16.62 15.41
N PHE A 649 22.54 -15.63 15.86
CA PHE A 649 21.09 -15.80 16.01
C PHE A 649 20.38 -15.81 14.65
N VAL A 650 20.80 -14.99 13.70
CA VAL A 650 20.27 -15.03 12.32
C VAL A 650 20.58 -16.39 11.69
N ASP A 651 21.80 -16.92 11.82
CA ASP A 651 22.19 -18.23 11.30
C ASP A 651 21.36 -19.35 11.93
N LEU A 652 21.12 -19.30 13.23
CA LEU A 652 20.29 -20.27 13.94
C LEU A 652 18.87 -20.35 13.39
N VAL A 653 18.25 -19.22 13.07
CA VAL A 653 16.86 -19.15 12.58
C VAL A 653 16.74 -19.15 11.06
N ALA A 654 17.82 -19.02 10.32
CA ALA A 654 17.81 -18.96 8.86
C ALA A 654 17.03 -20.11 8.18
N PRO A 655 17.18 -21.40 8.61
CA PRO A 655 16.40 -22.48 7.98
C PRO A 655 14.88 -22.34 8.20
N ALA A 656 14.46 -21.84 9.35
CA ALA A 656 13.04 -21.58 9.63
C ALA A 656 12.51 -20.40 8.82
N ALA A 657 13.30 -19.32 8.69
CA ALA A 657 12.98 -18.17 7.88
C ALA A 657 12.86 -18.51 6.39
N GLU A 658 13.80 -19.31 5.86
CA GLU A 658 13.74 -19.84 4.49
C GLU A 658 12.50 -20.70 4.28
N ALA A 659 12.17 -21.60 5.22
CA ALA A 659 10.97 -22.42 5.16
C ALA A 659 9.70 -21.55 5.07
N ASN A 660 9.60 -20.50 5.86
CA ASN A 660 8.50 -19.54 5.79
C ASN A 660 8.47 -18.78 4.44
N GLY A 661 9.63 -18.38 3.93
CA GLY A 661 9.77 -17.77 2.60
C GLY A 661 9.28 -18.68 1.48
N LEU A 662 9.67 -19.95 1.50
CA LEU A 662 9.22 -20.95 0.52
C LEU A 662 7.73 -21.27 0.67
N ALA A 663 7.22 -21.30 1.92
CA ALA A 663 5.80 -21.53 2.19
C ALA A 663 4.93 -20.43 1.56
N GLN A 664 5.25 -19.16 1.78
CA GLN A 664 4.48 -18.06 1.17
C GLN A 664 4.56 -18.06 -0.37
N VAL A 665 5.70 -18.42 -0.95
CA VAL A 665 5.85 -18.61 -2.40
C VAL A 665 4.92 -19.73 -2.87
N ALA A 666 4.94 -20.91 -2.23
CA ALA A 666 4.09 -22.03 -2.62
C ALA A 666 2.61 -21.64 -2.59
N LEU A 667 2.16 -20.98 -1.52
CA LEU A 667 0.79 -20.52 -1.39
C LEU A 667 0.44 -19.47 -2.46
N ARG A 668 1.26 -18.43 -2.67
CA ARG A 668 1.04 -17.40 -3.70
C ARG A 668 0.82 -17.98 -5.09
N TYR A 669 1.57 -19.02 -5.47
CA TYR A 669 1.50 -19.61 -6.81
C TYR A 669 0.50 -20.76 -6.96
N THR A 670 -0.09 -21.27 -5.86
CA THR A 670 -0.99 -22.43 -5.93
C THR A 670 -2.43 -22.14 -5.52
N VAL A 671 -2.69 -21.18 -4.63
CA VAL A 671 -4.07 -20.80 -4.26
C VAL A 671 -4.82 -20.11 -5.41
N PRO A 672 -6.16 -19.95 -5.33
CA PRO A 672 -6.94 -19.21 -6.32
C PRO A 672 -6.50 -17.74 -6.42
N GLY A 673 -6.23 -17.28 -7.65
CA GLY A 673 -5.80 -15.92 -7.93
C GLY A 673 -4.68 -15.84 -8.96
N VAL A 674 -4.27 -14.60 -9.24
CA VAL A 674 -3.18 -14.24 -10.15
C VAL A 674 -1.97 -13.81 -9.32
N PRO A 675 -0.92 -14.64 -9.21
CA PRO A 675 0.28 -14.25 -8.48
C PRO A 675 0.98 -13.06 -9.14
N ASP A 676 1.31 -12.07 -8.34
CA ASP A 676 2.19 -10.97 -8.72
C ASP A 676 3.58 -11.19 -8.15
N LEU A 677 4.59 -10.90 -8.94
CA LEU A 677 5.98 -10.89 -8.54
C LEU A 677 6.50 -9.45 -8.64
N TYR A 678 6.74 -8.84 -7.50
CA TYR A 678 7.35 -7.51 -7.47
C TYR A 678 8.83 -7.60 -7.87
N GLN A 679 9.31 -6.61 -8.63
CA GLN A 679 10.68 -6.59 -9.15
C GLN A 679 11.73 -6.93 -8.07
N GLY A 680 12.59 -7.89 -8.38
CA GLY A 680 13.72 -8.29 -7.54
C GLY A 680 13.39 -9.29 -6.43
N THR A 681 12.10 -9.67 -6.25
CA THR A 681 11.66 -10.59 -5.18
C THR A 681 11.73 -12.07 -5.58
N GLU A 682 12.38 -12.39 -6.67
CA GLU A 682 12.72 -13.76 -7.07
C GLU A 682 13.63 -14.46 -6.07
N THR A 683 14.50 -13.69 -5.43
CA THR A 683 15.38 -14.08 -4.33
C THR A 683 14.91 -13.49 -3.02
N ALA A 684 15.65 -13.68 -1.94
CA ALA A 684 15.28 -13.11 -0.64
C ALA A 684 15.11 -11.58 -0.70
N ASP A 685 13.92 -11.10 -0.38
CA ASP A 685 13.58 -9.68 -0.31
C ASP A 685 13.68 -9.18 1.13
N LEU A 686 14.82 -8.56 1.44
CA LEU A 686 15.09 -7.93 2.74
C LEU A 686 14.95 -6.41 2.68
N SER A 687 14.10 -5.90 1.80
CA SER A 687 13.83 -4.47 1.68
C SER A 687 12.96 -3.93 2.82
N LEU A 688 13.07 -2.63 3.02
CA LEU A 688 12.23 -1.82 3.91
C LEU A 688 11.29 -0.94 3.07
N VAL A 689 10.53 -0.06 3.71
CA VAL A 689 9.63 0.88 3.06
C VAL A 689 10.36 1.78 2.04
N ASP A 690 9.60 2.33 1.11
CA ASP A 690 10.13 3.27 0.12
C ASP A 690 11.01 4.38 0.75
N PRO A 691 12.10 4.76 0.10
CA PRO A 691 12.56 4.35 -1.24
C PRO A 691 13.34 3.01 -1.30
N ASP A 692 13.57 2.33 -0.17
CA ASP A 692 14.42 1.13 -0.09
C ASP A 692 13.89 -0.03 -0.95
N ASN A 693 12.56 -0.25 -0.97
CA ASN A 693 11.92 -1.27 -1.82
C ASN A 693 11.86 -0.92 -3.32
N ARG A 694 12.43 0.22 -3.72
CA ARG A 694 12.53 0.67 -5.12
C ARG A 694 13.97 0.79 -5.59
N ARG A 695 14.92 0.21 -4.86
CA ARG A 695 16.33 0.16 -5.26
C ARG A 695 16.51 -0.56 -6.60
N PRO A 696 17.56 -0.23 -7.35
CA PRO A 696 17.88 -0.93 -8.59
C PRO A 696 18.02 -2.45 -8.37
N VAL A 697 17.50 -3.24 -9.30
CA VAL A 697 17.57 -4.70 -9.28
C VAL A 697 18.71 -5.19 -10.18
N ASP A 698 19.57 -6.07 -9.66
CA ASP A 698 20.58 -6.75 -10.46
C ASP A 698 19.95 -7.91 -11.25
N TYR A 699 19.45 -7.58 -12.44
CA TYR A 699 18.81 -8.57 -13.32
C TYR A 699 19.80 -9.56 -13.93
N ALA A 700 21.08 -9.21 -14.03
CA ALA A 700 22.10 -10.13 -14.53
C ALA A 700 22.31 -11.28 -13.54
N ALA A 701 22.41 -10.98 -12.25
CA ALA A 701 22.47 -11.99 -11.20
C ALA A 701 21.20 -12.88 -11.18
N ARG A 702 20.00 -12.30 -11.36
CA ARG A 702 18.74 -13.09 -11.39
C ARG A 702 18.67 -14.02 -12.59
N GLN A 703 19.13 -13.57 -13.76
CA GLN A 703 19.22 -14.43 -14.96
C GLN A 703 20.19 -15.61 -14.75
N GLU A 704 21.33 -15.36 -14.11
CA GLU A 704 22.29 -16.41 -13.77
C GLU A 704 21.70 -17.40 -12.75
N MET A 705 21.05 -16.92 -11.70
CA MET A 705 20.40 -17.76 -10.70
C MET A 705 19.29 -18.63 -11.30
N LEU A 706 18.47 -18.06 -12.20
CA LEU A 706 17.45 -18.81 -12.92
C LEU A 706 18.07 -19.91 -13.80
N ALA A 707 19.13 -19.59 -14.54
CA ALA A 707 19.80 -20.53 -15.44
C ALA A 707 20.51 -21.69 -14.69
N THR A 708 21.02 -21.42 -13.48
CA THR A 708 21.76 -22.40 -12.67
C THR A 708 20.89 -23.09 -11.61
N ALA A 709 19.65 -22.59 -11.38
CA ALA A 709 18.79 -22.99 -10.27
C ALA A 709 19.52 -22.98 -8.90
N SER A 710 20.40 -22.01 -8.70
CA SER A 710 21.26 -21.92 -7.51
C SER A 710 20.54 -21.34 -6.29
N ASP A 711 19.42 -20.60 -6.47
CA ASP A 711 18.62 -20.05 -5.40
C ASP A 711 17.34 -20.88 -5.22
N PRO A 712 17.04 -21.40 -4.00
CA PRO A 712 15.88 -22.24 -3.75
C PRO A 712 14.53 -21.55 -4.02
N LYS A 713 14.43 -20.27 -3.69
CA LYS A 713 13.20 -19.47 -3.88
C LYS A 713 12.95 -19.23 -5.37
N ALA A 714 13.96 -18.78 -6.12
CA ALA A 714 13.87 -18.58 -7.55
C ALA A 714 13.55 -19.88 -8.31
N ALA A 715 14.17 -20.99 -7.91
CA ALA A 715 13.91 -22.32 -8.48
C ALA A 715 12.46 -22.76 -8.23
N LEU A 716 11.94 -22.54 -7.02
CA LEU A 716 10.54 -22.85 -6.69
C LEU A 716 9.58 -21.98 -7.52
N ILE A 717 9.81 -20.68 -7.61
CA ILE A 717 9.00 -19.73 -8.41
C ILE A 717 8.95 -20.20 -9.87
N ALA A 718 10.11 -20.44 -10.49
CA ALA A 718 10.19 -20.88 -11.88
C ALA A 718 9.43 -22.20 -12.11
N ARG A 719 9.57 -23.17 -11.21
CA ARG A 719 8.84 -24.45 -11.27
C ARG A 719 7.33 -24.25 -11.19
N LEU A 720 6.86 -23.40 -10.28
CA LEU A 720 5.42 -23.15 -10.10
C LEU A 720 4.83 -22.36 -11.27
N LEU A 721 5.57 -21.40 -11.81
CA LEU A 721 5.19 -20.67 -13.03
C LEU A 721 5.12 -21.61 -14.24
N ALA A 722 6.04 -22.57 -14.35
CA ALA A 722 5.99 -23.60 -15.39
C ALA A 722 4.74 -24.48 -15.25
N LEU A 723 4.34 -24.88 -14.03
CA LEU A 723 3.09 -25.60 -13.77
C LEU A 723 1.87 -24.76 -14.19
N ARG A 724 1.81 -23.49 -13.84
CA ARG A 724 0.73 -22.58 -14.26
C ARG A 724 0.67 -22.40 -15.79
N ARG A 725 1.81 -22.43 -16.47
CA ARG A 725 1.89 -22.41 -17.94
C ARG A 725 1.40 -23.72 -18.55
N GLN A 726 1.70 -24.85 -17.93
CA GLN A 726 1.32 -26.19 -18.39
C GLN A 726 -0.18 -26.48 -18.15
N TYR A 727 -0.73 -26.06 -17.02
CA TYR A 727 -2.11 -26.33 -16.60
C TYR A 727 -2.92 -25.04 -16.36
N PRO A 728 -3.04 -24.14 -17.36
CA PRO A 728 -3.62 -22.81 -17.12
C PRO A 728 -5.08 -22.85 -16.66
N ALA A 729 -5.89 -23.80 -17.17
CA ALA A 729 -7.30 -23.94 -16.78
C ALA A 729 -7.45 -24.36 -15.31
N LEU A 730 -6.57 -25.26 -14.84
CA LEU A 730 -6.59 -25.71 -13.45
C LEU A 730 -6.35 -24.56 -12.48
N PHE A 731 -5.40 -23.67 -12.77
CA PHE A 731 -5.12 -22.53 -11.91
C PHE A 731 -6.13 -21.38 -12.06
N ALA A 732 -6.73 -21.22 -13.26
CA ALA A 732 -7.71 -20.16 -13.51
C ALA A 732 -9.10 -20.48 -12.94
N SER A 733 -9.54 -21.74 -13.04
CA SER A 733 -10.93 -22.13 -12.72
C SER A 733 -11.05 -23.44 -11.92
N GLY A 734 -9.93 -24.05 -11.52
CA GLY A 734 -9.97 -25.26 -10.67
C GLY A 734 -10.51 -24.96 -9.29
N SER A 735 -11.21 -25.96 -8.69
CA SER A 735 -11.66 -25.91 -7.30
C SER A 735 -10.48 -25.76 -6.33
N TYR A 736 -10.77 -25.31 -5.13
CA TYR A 736 -9.85 -25.33 -4.00
C TYR A 736 -10.40 -26.27 -2.95
N GLU A 737 -9.72 -27.36 -2.68
CA GLU A 737 -10.18 -28.45 -1.82
C GLU A 737 -9.22 -28.65 -0.66
N PRO A 738 -9.53 -28.16 0.55
CA PRO A 738 -8.73 -28.42 1.74
C PRO A 738 -8.57 -29.90 2.03
N ILE A 739 -7.37 -30.32 2.45
CA ILE A 739 -7.09 -31.69 2.90
C ILE A 739 -6.84 -31.65 4.40
N ALA A 740 -7.64 -32.40 5.13
CA ALA A 740 -7.47 -32.50 6.58
C ALA A 740 -6.15 -33.20 6.93
N VAL A 741 -5.43 -32.66 7.90
CA VAL A 741 -4.19 -33.19 8.46
C VAL A 741 -4.46 -33.68 9.87
N THR A 742 -3.90 -34.80 10.25
CA THR A 742 -4.04 -35.43 11.59
C THR A 742 -2.68 -35.79 12.16
N GLY A 743 -2.58 -35.99 13.45
CA GLY A 743 -1.35 -36.35 14.16
C GLY A 743 -0.77 -35.24 15.00
N ALA A 744 0.38 -35.47 15.59
CA ALA A 744 0.99 -34.64 16.63
C ALA A 744 1.39 -33.22 16.14
N ARG A 745 1.61 -33.04 14.84
CA ARG A 745 2.04 -31.79 14.22
C ARG A 745 1.05 -31.26 13.17
N ALA A 746 -0.22 -31.63 13.26
CA ALA A 746 -1.24 -31.22 12.29
C ALA A 746 -1.34 -29.71 12.13
N GLU A 747 -1.18 -28.94 13.20
CA GLU A 747 -1.18 -27.48 13.21
C GLU A 747 0.01 -26.83 12.48
N HIS A 748 1.03 -27.61 12.16
CA HIS A 748 2.23 -27.15 11.43
C HIS A 748 2.20 -27.49 9.94
N VAL A 749 1.05 -27.88 9.40
CA VAL A 749 0.92 -28.23 7.97
C VAL A 749 -0.36 -27.69 7.40
N ILE A 750 -0.26 -27.03 6.25
CA ILE A 750 -1.41 -26.71 5.40
C ILE A 750 -1.36 -27.59 4.15
N ALA A 751 -2.49 -28.20 3.78
CA ALA A 751 -2.60 -29.06 2.61
C ALA A 751 -3.93 -28.84 1.87
N PHE A 752 -3.86 -28.81 0.54
CA PHE A 752 -5.04 -28.69 -0.32
C PHE A 752 -4.76 -29.20 -1.73
N ASP A 753 -5.81 -29.52 -2.44
CA ASP A 753 -5.79 -29.82 -3.88
C ASP A 753 -6.44 -28.66 -4.68
N ARG A 754 -5.86 -28.36 -5.83
CA ARG A 754 -6.53 -27.62 -6.91
C ARG A 754 -6.96 -28.66 -7.95
N VAL A 755 -8.27 -28.74 -8.24
CA VAL A 755 -8.83 -29.80 -9.08
C VAL A 755 -9.53 -29.22 -10.30
N HIS A 756 -9.26 -29.78 -11.49
CA HIS A 756 -9.92 -29.42 -12.75
C HIS A 756 -9.84 -30.59 -13.75
N ASP A 757 -10.99 -30.99 -14.30
CA ASP A 757 -11.10 -32.02 -15.35
C ASP A 757 -10.34 -33.34 -15.04
N GLY A 758 -10.42 -33.83 -13.78
CA GLY A 758 -9.81 -35.08 -13.39
C GLY A 758 -8.30 -35.02 -13.13
N MET A 759 -7.73 -33.83 -13.17
CA MET A 759 -6.36 -33.56 -12.74
C MET A 759 -6.36 -32.76 -11.43
N ALA A 760 -5.36 -32.98 -10.58
CA ALA A 760 -5.15 -32.16 -9.41
C ALA A 760 -3.70 -31.72 -9.28
N VAL A 761 -3.51 -30.57 -8.66
CA VAL A 761 -2.23 -30.14 -8.10
C VAL A 761 -2.39 -30.10 -6.60
N ARG A 762 -1.69 -30.98 -5.92
CA ARG A 762 -1.62 -31.04 -4.45
C ARG A 762 -0.50 -30.15 -3.96
N CYS A 763 -0.82 -29.25 -3.03
CA CYS A 763 0.13 -28.45 -2.28
C CYS A 763 0.13 -28.90 -0.82
N VAL A 764 1.30 -29.22 -0.29
CA VAL A 764 1.53 -29.49 1.12
C VAL A 764 2.68 -28.61 1.57
N THR A 765 2.46 -27.83 2.61
CA THR A 765 3.42 -26.81 3.05
C THR A 765 3.56 -26.85 4.57
N ALA A 766 4.82 -26.90 5.03
CA ALA A 766 5.15 -26.73 6.43
C ALA A 766 4.91 -25.29 6.87
N LEU A 767 4.42 -25.10 8.07
CA LEU A 767 4.20 -23.83 8.73
C LEU A 767 4.81 -23.84 10.12
N ARG A 768 5.39 -22.74 10.55
CA ARG A 768 5.78 -22.55 11.96
C ARG A 768 6.68 -23.70 12.46
N GLY A 769 7.75 -23.94 11.75
CA GLY A 769 8.67 -25.05 12.03
C GLY A 769 9.92 -24.68 12.80
N ALA A 770 9.99 -23.52 13.46
CA ALA A 770 11.20 -23.04 14.14
C ALA A 770 11.75 -24.03 15.20
N GLY A 771 10.87 -24.65 15.98
CA GLY A 771 11.28 -25.64 16.98
C GLY A 771 12.04 -26.83 16.39
N ARG A 772 11.72 -27.24 15.14
CA ARG A 772 12.48 -28.28 14.46
C ARG A 772 13.94 -27.90 14.24
N TYR A 773 14.16 -26.67 13.80
CA TYR A 773 15.49 -26.21 13.40
C TYR A 773 16.33 -25.78 14.61
N VAL A 774 15.72 -25.03 15.54
CA VAL A 774 16.39 -24.54 16.76
C VAL A 774 16.80 -25.69 17.67
N ASP A 775 15.96 -26.74 17.80
CA ASP A 775 16.23 -27.91 18.61
C ASP A 775 16.93 -29.06 17.83
N GLU A 776 17.31 -28.82 16.57
CA GLU A 776 17.99 -29.78 15.67
C GLU A 776 17.26 -31.14 15.58
N VAL A 777 15.92 -31.15 15.53
CA VAL A 777 15.10 -32.36 15.45
C VAL A 777 15.08 -32.88 14.02
N ASP A 778 15.36 -34.19 13.83
CA ASP A 778 15.22 -34.85 12.53
C ASP A 778 13.80 -34.73 11.98
N ALA A 779 13.66 -34.59 10.62
CA ALA A 779 12.35 -34.41 10.00
C ALA A 779 11.36 -35.54 10.32
N SER A 780 11.83 -36.81 10.36
CA SER A 780 11.00 -37.97 10.68
C SER A 780 10.47 -37.92 12.11
N ASP A 781 11.33 -37.51 13.05
CA ASP A 781 10.98 -37.39 14.47
C ASP A 781 10.09 -36.17 14.72
N TRP A 782 10.32 -35.08 13.99
CA TRP A 782 9.48 -33.89 14.06
C TRP A 782 8.03 -34.17 13.60
N TRP A 783 7.87 -34.79 12.44
CA TRP A 783 6.55 -35.06 11.88
C TRP A 783 5.82 -36.20 12.59
N ALA A 784 6.55 -37.15 13.25
CA ALA A 784 6.00 -38.27 14.02
C ALA A 784 4.89 -39.02 13.24
N ASP A 785 3.66 -39.04 13.75
CA ASP A 785 2.49 -39.70 13.16
C ASP A 785 1.65 -38.78 12.28
N THR A 786 2.15 -37.61 11.96
CA THR A 786 1.40 -36.58 11.20
C THR A 786 1.20 -37.05 9.75
N ALA A 787 -0.07 -37.07 9.32
CA ALA A 787 -0.47 -37.56 7.99
C ALA A 787 -1.66 -36.79 7.42
N LEU A 788 -1.77 -36.81 6.09
CA LEU A 788 -2.99 -36.34 5.40
C LEU A 788 -4.14 -37.34 5.67
N SER A 789 -5.37 -36.89 5.56
CA SER A 789 -6.56 -37.74 5.67
C SER A 789 -6.60 -38.86 4.60
N SER A 790 -5.85 -38.73 3.51
CA SER A 790 -5.62 -39.75 2.49
C SER A 790 -4.68 -40.89 2.96
N GLY A 791 -3.99 -40.73 4.10
CA GLY A 791 -3.07 -41.68 4.71
C GLY A 791 -1.61 -41.48 4.35
N GLU A 792 -1.24 -40.55 3.52
CA GLU A 792 0.15 -40.17 3.19
C GLU A 792 0.78 -39.46 4.38
N THR A 793 1.98 -39.91 4.81
CA THR A 793 2.67 -39.26 5.94
C THR A 793 3.32 -37.93 5.50
N ILE A 794 3.33 -36.94 6.40
CA ILE A 794 4.00 -35.65 6.10
C ILE A 794 5.51 -35.86 5.97
N ALA A 795 6.10 -36.77 6.72
CA ALA A 795 7.50 -37.13 6.58
C ALA A 795 7.87 -37.63 5.18
N ASP A 796 7.01 -38.43 4.54
CA ASP A 796 7.24 -38.92 3.17
C ASP A 796 7.02 -37.78 2.13
N LEU A 797 6.02 -36.92 2.35
CA LEU A 797 5.65 -35.88 1.40
C LEU A 797 6.64 -34.72 1.38
N LEU A 798 7.11 -34.27 2.53
CA LEU A 798 8.02 -33.14 2.67
C LEU A 798 9.49 -33.55 2.78
N GLY A 799 9.79 -34.70 3.45
CA GLY A 799 11.17 -35.05 3.77
C GLY A 799 11.88 -33.94 4.54
N THR A 800 12.94 -33.38 3.95
CA THR A 800 13.64 -32.21 4.50
C THR A 800 13.14 -30.85 3.96
N SER A 801 12.31 -30.89 2.91
CA SER A 801 11.77 -29.68 2.27
C SER A 801 10.64 -29.07 3.12
N ALA A 802 10.46 -27.77 3.03
CA ALA A 802 9.30 -27.08 3.60
C ALA A 802 8.05 -27.20 2.71
N VAL A 803 8.19 -27.54 1.45
CA VAL A 803 7.13 -27.48 0.44
C VAL A 803 7.14 -28.71 -0.47
N SER A 804 5.97 -29.29 -0.70
CA SER A 804 5.73 -30.31 -1.73
C SER A 804 4.56 -29.88 -2.61
N VAL A 805 4.81 -29.74 -3.92
CA VAL A 805 3.78 -29.48 -4.92
C VAL A 805 3.86 -30.56 -6.00
N VAL A 806 2.80 -31.37 -6.12
CA VAL A 806 2.77 -32.54 -7.03
C VAL A 806 1.53 -32.52 -7.90
N VAL A 807 1.67 -33.01 -9.12
CA VAL A 807 0.56 -33.21 -10.06
C VAL A 807 0.04 -34.63 -9.89
N LEU A 808 -1.27 -34.77 -9.77
CA LEU A 808 -1.99 -36.02 -9.61
C LEU A 808 -2.95 -36.23 -10.79
N ASP A 809 -2.84 -37.38 -11.46
CA ASP A 809 -3.73 -37.77 -12.56
C ASP A 809 -4.84 -38.72 -12.05
N GLY A 810 -6.03 -38.62 -12.66
CA GLY A 810 -7.13 -39.58 -12.37
C GLY A 810 -7.84 -39.32 -11.03
N VAL A 811 -7.80 -38.13 -10.50
CA VAL A 811 -8.58 -37.74 -9.29
C VAL A 811 -10.05 -37.71 -9.67
N ALA A 812 -10.90 -38.43 -8.93
CA ALA A 812 -12.33 -38.39 -9.13
C ALA A 812 -12.84 -36.99 -8.74
N SER A 813 -13.52 -36.32 -9.67
CA SER A 813 -14.17 -35.02 -9.45
C SER A 813 -15.36 -35.11 -8.51
#